data_168034843be2b49936b40c58ea75442c
#
_entry.id   168034843be2b49936b40c58ea75442c
#
_cell.length_a   1.000
_cell.length_b   1.000
_cell.length_c   1.000
_cell.angle_alpha   90.00
_cell.angle_beta   90.00
_cell.angle_gamma   90.00
#
_symmetry.space_group_name_H-M   'P 1'
#
loop_
_entity.id
_entity.type
_entity.pdbx_description
1 polymer ?
#
loop_
_entity_poly.entity_id
_entity_poly.type
_entity_poly.pdbx_seq_one_letter_code
_entity_poly.pdbx_strand_id
1 'polypeptide(L)'
;MRKYNIEKDMHFLQLLSNSFPTIADASTEIINLQAILNLPKGTEHFLADIHGEYEAFQHVLKNASGNIKRKVNELSGNTLREQEKRELCSLIYYPEQKLELIKAVEEDLNDWYHITLHQLVAICRTVSSKYTRSKVRKSLPAEFSYIIQELLHEHTENNTNKTAYVNVIIDTIISTGRADDFVIAICNVIQRLAIDQLHILGDIYDRGPGAHIIMDTMARYHSWDIQWGNHDILWMGACAGNDACICNVIRLSLRYANLTTLEDGYGINLVPLATFAMEVYKDDPCEEFMPHLSGGAKQIDEKTMRLTAQMHKAIAVIQFKEEALLYETHPEWKMQSRELFKMVDYKKGTIMLEGKEYPLSSCHFPTIDSKHPCALTFEEKTLMGKLHHSFRVCEKLHKHIRLMLQHGCMYAIRNDNLLFHASIPLNEDGTLKEVEIMPGKKYKGRELMQQTGMLIRTAFQDDISPEEKKYAIDYFIYLWCGTDSPLFDKSKMATFERYFIADKATHKEQKGNYFLLRDDENIADYILDAFDVKGENRHIINGHVPVHVANGENPIKASGKLMVIDGGFSQAYHKETGIAGYTLVYHSRGFQLVQHEPFTSAADAIQRGTDIKSTTQIVEMSSHRMLVADTDKGTELKNQIKDLEELLYAYRHGLISEKERKK
;
A
#
# COMPACT_ATOMS: atom_id res chain seq x y z
N MET A 1 -22.00 -40.54 -11.12
CA MET A 1 -21.23 -40.16 -12.32
C MET A 1 -21.59 -38.73 -12.66
N ARG A 2 -20.67 -37.76 -12.51
CA ARG A 2 -20.87 -36.37 -12.97
C ARG A 2 -20.94 -36.40 -14.50
N LYS A 3 -22.00 -35.81 -15.11
CA LYS A 3 -22.06 -35.58 -16.54
C LYS A 3 -21.16 -34.39 -16.87
N TYR A 4 -20.00 -34.66 -17.46
CA TYR A 4 -19.13 -33.62 -18.01
C TYR A 4 -19.76 -33.12 -19.32
N ASN A 5 -19.79 -31.78 -19.52
CA ASN A 5 -20.31 -31.21 -20.74
C ASN A 5 -19.17 -31.00 -21.76
N ILE A 6 -18.54 -32.12 -22.13
CA ILE A 6 -17.25 -32.19 -22.86
C ILE A 6 -17.35 -31.53 -24.25
N GLU A 7 -18.52 -31.52 -24.89
CA GLU A 7 -18.66 -30.90 -26.23
C GLU A 7 -18.44 -29.37 -26.22
N LYS A 8 -18.79 -28.71 -25.12
CA LYS A 8 -18.58 -27.25 -24.98
C LYS A 8 -17.13 -26.88 -24.68
N ASP A 9 -16.39 -27.76 -24.01
CA ASP A 9 -15.06 -27.47 -23.46
C ASP A 9 -13.92 -28.14 -24.24
N MET A 10 -14.22 -28.82 -25.37
CA MET A 10 -13.22 -29.58 -26.13
C MET A 10 -12.04 -28.75 -26.59
N HIS A 11 -12.27 -27.51 -27.05
CA HIS A 11 -11.18 -26.61 -27.46
C HIS A 11 -10.26 -26.25 -26.28
N PHE A 12 -10.83 -25.96 -25.11
CA PHE A 12 -10.08 -25.69 -23.89
C PHE A 12 -9.26 -26.91 -23.45
N LEU A 13 -9.86 -28.12 -23.47
CA LEU A 13 -9.17 -29.36 -23.13
C LEU A 13 -8.02 -29.67 -24.12
N GLN A 14 -8.19 -29.34 -25.40
CA GLN A 14 -7.12 -29.46 -26.41
C GLN A 14 -5.96 -28.49 -26.11
N LEU A 15 -6.24 -27.24 -25.68
CA LEU A 15 -5.22 -26.30 -25.24
C LEU A 15 -4.53 -26.79 -23.98
N LEU A 16 -5.28 -27.28 -22.98
CA LEU A 16 -4.76 -27.82 -21.73
C LEU A 16 -3.86 -29.02 -21.96
N SER A 17 -4.18 -29.87 -22.97
CA SER A 17 -3.37 -31.03 -23.37
C SER A 17 -1.95 -30.66 -23.86
N ASN A 18 -1.72 -29.41 -24.25
CA ASN A 18 -0.37 -28.94 -24.61
C ASN A 18 0.53 -28.80 -23.38
N SER A 19 -0.05 -28.45 -22.23
CA SER A 19 0.68 -28.32 -20.95
C SER A 19 0.80 -29.65 -20.21
N PHE A 20 -0.18 -30.52 -20.37
CA PHE A 20 -0.25 -31.85 -19.74
C PHE A 20 -0.46 -32.92 -20.81
N PRO A 21 0.55 -33.24 -21.60
CA PRO A 21 0.42 -34.06 -22.82
C PRO A 21 0.05 -35.51 -22.61
N THR A 22 0.21 -36.04 -21.39
CA THR A 22 -0.08 -37.45 -21.06
C THR A 22 -1.00 -37.62 -19.83
N ILE A 23 -1.62 -38.77 -19.71
CA ILE A 23 -2.37 -39.20 -18.51
C ILE A 23 -1.46 -39.06 -17.27
N ALA A 24 -0.21 -39.47 -17.38
CA ALA A 24 0.76 -39.40 -16.29
C ALA A 24 1.02 -37.95 -15.83
N ASP A 25 1.20 -37.00 -16.78
CA ASP A 25 1.45 -35.60 -16.47
C ASP A 25 0.22 -34.98 -15.76
N ALA A 26 -0.97 -35.16 -16.31
CA ALA A 26 -2.20 -34.64 -15.71
C ALA A 26 -2.48 -35.27 -14.32
N SER A 27 -2.28 -36.59 -14.16
CA SER A 27 -2.45 -37.25 -12.86
C SER A 27 -1.45 -36.80 -11.82
N THR A 28 -0.18 -36.60 -12.21
CA THR A 28 0.88 -36.07 -11.32
C THR A 28 0.54 -34.68 -10.84
N GLU A 29 0.03 -33.81 -11.72
CA GLU A 29 -0.36 -32.46 -11.32
C GLU A 29 -1.58 -32.47 -10.39
N ILE A 30 -2.59 -33.29 -10.63
CA ILE A 30 -3.72 -33.44 -9.70
C ILE A 30 -3.23 -33.87 -8.30
N ILE A 31 -2.31 -34.82 -8.21
CA ILE A 31 -1.73 -35.25 -6.92
C ILE A 31 -1.00 -34.11 -6.25
N ASN A 32 -0.21 -33.32 -7.00
CA ASN A 32 0.50 -32.15 -6.51
C ASN A 32 -0.47 -31.07 -5.99
N LEU A 33 -1.50 -30.73 -6.76
CA LEU A 33 -2.51 -29.74 -6.36
C LEU A 33 -3.31 -30.19 -5.13
N GLN A 34 -3.68 -31.48 -5.05
CA GLN A 34 -4.34 -32.05 -3.86
C GLN A 34 -3.45 -31.99 -2.62
N ALA A 35 -2.15 -32.19 -2.76
CA ALA A 35 -1.20 -32.04 -1.65
C ALA A 35 -1.11 -30.60 -1.18
N ILE A 36 -1.10 -29.62 -2.11
CA ILE A 36 -1.08 -28.19 -1.79
C ILE A 36 -2.32 -27.77 -1.01
N LEU A 37 -3.50 -28.25 -1.38
CA LEU A 37 -4.76 -27.93 -0.69
C LEU A 37 -4.73 -28.28 0.81
N ASN A 38 -3.94 -29.27 1.21
CA ASN A 38 -3.82 -29.72 2.60
C ASN A 38 -2.72 -28.99 3.40
N LEU A 39 -2.00 -28.05 2.80
CA LEU A 39 -1.04 -27.22 3.53
C LEU A 39 -1.77 -26.13 4.34
N PRO A 40 -1.16 -25.65 5.43
CA PRO A 40 -1.68 -24.50 6.15
C PRO A 40 -1.76 -23.26 5.26
N LYS A 41 -2.78 -22.43 5.46
CA LYS A 41 -2.89 -21.11 4.84
C LYS A 41 -1.61 -20.30 5.06
N GLY A 42 -1.14 -19.63 4.02
CA GLY A 42 -0.04 -18.66 4.09
C GLY A 42 -0.36 -17.49 5.02
N THR A 43 0.66 -16.71 5.37
CA THR A 43 0.49 -15.53 6.21
C THR A 43 0.32 -14.30 5.33
N GLU A 44 -0.78 -13.58 5.50
CA GLU A 44 -1.08 -12.32 4.83
C GLU A 44 -0.90 -11.15 5.79
N HIS A 45 -0.30 -10.07 5.31
CA HIS A 45 -0.13 -8.84 6.07
C HIS A 45 -0.91 -7.72 5.40
N PHE A 46 -1.61 -6.92 6.20
CA PHE A 46 -2.36 -5.75 5.76
C PHE A 46 -1.78 -4.51 6.44
N LEU A 47 -1.50 -3.51 5.64
CA LEU A 47 -0.94 -2.22 6.04
C LEU A 47 -1.73 -1.11 5.37
N ALA A 48 -1.90 0.04 6.01
CA ALA A 48 -2.57 1.20 5.46
C ALA A 48 -1.80 2.49 5.77
N ASP A 49 -2.03 3.52 4.97
CA ASP A 49 -1.64 4.90 5.29
C ASP A 49 -0.14 5.05 5.62
N ILE A 50 0.70 4.48 4.76
CA ILE A 50 2.17 4.42 4.95
C ILE A 50 2.80 5.81 4.80
N HIS A 51 2.23 6.65 3.93
CA HIS A 51 2.58 8.06 3.77
C HIS A 51 4.08 8.34 3.68
N GLY A 52 4.80 7.62 2.82
CA GLY A 52 6.21 7.86 2.55
C GLY A 52 7.18 7.54 3.69
N GLU A 53 6.73 6.95 4.79
CA GLU A 53 7.58 6.56 5.94
C GLU A 53 8.35 5.26 5.65
N TYR A 54 9.29 5.36 4.71
CA TYR A 54 9.96 4.21 4.11
C TYR A 54 10.81 3.40 5.09
N GLU A 55 11.48 4.03 6.08
CA GLU A 55 12.33 3.30 7.02
C GLU A 55 11.51 2.37 7.92
N ALA A 56 10.45 2.90 8.52
CA ALA A 56 9.54 2.12 9.36
C ALA A 56 8.85 1.01 8.56
N PHE A 57 8.36 1.35 7.36
CA PHE A 57 7.72 0.39 6.47
C PHE A 57 8.66 -0.75 6.07
N GLN A 58 9.87 -0.44 5.61
CA GLN A 58 10.85 -1.45 5.23
C GLN A 58 11.25 -2.33 6.43
N HIS A 59 11.38 -1.73 7.62
CA HIS A 59 11.70 -2.50 8.82
C HIS A 59 10.57 -3.48 9.19
N VAL A 60 9.31 -3.03 9.12
CA VAL A 60 8.12 -3.88 9.35
C VAL A 60 8.06 -5.03 8.35
N LEU A 61 8.43 -4.82 7.08
CA LEU A 61 8.52 -5.90 6.10
C LEU A 61 9.65 -6.87 6.44
N LYS A 62 10.83 -6.37 6.76
CA LYS A 62 12.04 -7.17 7.05
C LYS A 62 11.90 -8.01 8.31
N ASN A 63 11.25 -7.50 9.35
CA ASN A 63 10.98 -8.24 10.58
C ASN A 63 9.67 -9.06 10.54
N ALA A 64 8.92 -8.95 9.41
CA ALA A 64 7.60 -9.55 9.22
C ALA A 64 6.65 -9.24 10.39
N SER A 65 6.57 -7.94 10.77
CA SER A 65 5.76 -7.45 11.88
C SER A 65 6.02 -8.20 13.20
N GLY A 66 7.30 -8.52 13.46
CA GLY A 66 7.75 -9.25 14.64
C GLY A 66 7.63 -10.79 14.54
N ASN A 67 7.11 -11.34 13.45
CA ASN A 67 6.95 -12.79 13.29
C ASN A 67 8.30 -13.52 13.25
N ILE A 68 9.33 -12.95 12.62
CA ILE A 68 10.68 -13.54 12.59
C ILE A 68 11.26 -13.62 13.99
N LYS A 69 11.18 -12.54 14.78
CA LYS A 69 11.63 -12.52 16.17
C LYS A 69 10.93 -13.59 17.02
N ARG A 70 9.62 -13.75 16.84
CA ARG A 70 8.87 -14.82 17.50
C ARG A 70 9.43 -16.20 17.15
N LYS A 71 9.75 -16.45 15.88
CA LYS A 71 10.35 -17.72 15.43
C LYS A 71 11.74 -17.95 15.99
N VAL A 72 12.57 -16.90 16.04
CA VAL A 72 13.88 -16.97 16.71
C VAL A 72 13.71 -17.35 18.17
N ASN A 73 12.78 -16.72 18.90
CA ASN A 73 12.52 -17.02 20.30
C ASN A 73 11.98 -18.44 20.52
N GLU A 74 11.04 -18.90 19.66
CA GLU A 74 10.49 -20.26 19.73
C GLU A 74 11.56 -21.34 19.53
N LEU A 75 12.50 -21.13 18.59
CA LEU A 75 13.57 -22.09 18.30
C LEU A 75 14.71 -22.05 19.33
N SER A 76 15.10 -20.85 19.74
CA SER A 76 16.24 -20.68 20.64
C SER A 76 15.89 -21.01 22.09
N GLY A 77 14.63 -20.86 22.49
CA GLY A 77 14.23 -21.06 23.88
C GLY A 77 15.14 -20.32 24.87
N ASN A 78 15.82 -21.06 25.72
CA ASN A 78 16.81 -20.54 26.67
C ASN A 78 18.27 -20.78 26.23
N THR A 79 18.51 -21.30 25.02
CA THR A 79 19.87 -21.60 24.53
C THR A 79 20.66 -20.36 24.12
N LEU A 80 19.95 -19.30 23.67
CA LEU A 80 20.55 -18.01 23.33
C LEU A 80 20.15 -16.95 24.36
N ARG A 81 21.09 -16.06 24.68
CA ARG A 81 20.83 -14.87 25.48
C ARG A 81 20.00 -13.88 24.68
N GLU A 82 19.29 -12.99 25.34
CA GLU A 82 18.44 -11.98 24.68
C GLU A 82 19.23 -11.04 23.75
N GLN A 83 20.50 -10.80 24.05
CA GLN A 83 21.37 -10.02 23.16
C GLN A 83 21.70 -10.80 21.89
N GLU A 84 22.05 -12.08 22.00
CA GLU A 84 22.35 -12.95 20.85
C GLU A 84 21.14 -13.10 19.93
N LYS A 85 19.93 -13.24 20.50
CA LYS A 85 18.68 -13.25 19.74
C LYS A 85 18.44 -11.94 18.98
N ARG A 86 18.72 -10.78 19.61
CA ARG A 86 18.62 -9.47 18.96
C ARG A 86 19.61 -9.31 17.82
N GLU A 87 20.87 -9.73 18.03
CA GLU A 87 21.90 -9.69 17.01
C GLU A 87 21.53 -10.57 15.80
N LEU A 88 21.02 -11.79 16.05
CA LEU A 88 20.56 -12.70 15.01
C LEU A 88 19.35 -12.14 14.26
N CYS A 89 18.39 -11.51 14.94
CA CYS A 89 17.28 -10.82 14.31
C CYS A 89 17.77 -9.66 13.45
N SER A 90 18.67 -8.81 13.97
CA SER A 90 19.25 -7.69 13.22
C SER A 90 20.01 -8.16 11.98
N LEU A 91 20.72 -9.28 12.07
CA LEU A 91 21.36 -9.92 10.91
C LEU A 91 20.34 -10.36 9.86
N ILE A 92 19.24 -11.01 10.29
CA ILE A 92 18.19 -11.44 9.35
C ILE A 92 17.54 -10.23 8.67
N TYR A 93 17.34 -9.11 9.38
CA TYR A 93 16.67 -7.91 8.83
C TYR A 93 17.58 -7.10 7.90
N TYR A 94 18.87 -6.99 8.22
CA TYR A 94 19.85 -6.16 7.52
C TYR A 94 21.16 -6.91 7.25
N PRO A 95 21.13 -8.00 6.48
CA PRO A 95 22.26 -8.92 6.39
C PRO A 95 23.54 -8.26 5.88
N GLU A 96 23.47 -7.45 4.82
CA GLU A 96 24.65 -6.82 4.22
C GLU A 96 25.34 -5.89 5.23
N GLN A 97 24.58 -4.95 5.81
CA GLN A 97 25.12 -3.94 6.71
C GLN A 97 25.58 -4.55 8.04
N LYS A 98 24.86 -5.55 8.55
CA LYS A 98 25.19 -6.20 9.81
C LYS A 98 26.44 -7.07 9.69
N LEU A 99 26.62 -7.77 8.57
CA LEU A 99 27.84 -8.52 8.29
C LEU A 99 29.10 -7.64 8.31
N GLU A 100 29.06 -6.47 7.68
CA GLU A 100 30.18 -5.52 7.69
C GLU A 100 30.60 -5.14 9.12
N LEU A 101 29.60 -4.90 10.01
CA LEU A 101 29.87 -4.59 11.41
C LEU A 101 30.46 -5.79 12.17
N ILE A 102 29.94 -6.99 11.95
CA ILE A 102 30.41 -8.22 12.59
C ILE A 102 31.84 -8.51 12.17
N LYS A 103 32.16 -8.44 10.88
CA LYS A 103 33.52 -8.65 10.36
C LYS A 103 34.57 -7.68 10.91
N ALA A 104 34.14 -6.50 11.35
CA ALA A 104 35.03 -5.50 11.92
C ALA A 104 35.43 -5.82 13.39
N VAL A 105 34.67 -6.66 14.12
CA VAL A 105 34.84 -6.89 15.54
C VAL A 105 35.04 -8.36 15.93
N GLU A 106 34.65 -9.31 15.06
CA GLU A 106 34.74 -10.73 15.35
C GLU A 106 36.13 -11.25 15.09
N GLU A 107 36.73 -11.89 16.12
CA GLU A 107 38.09 -12.43 16.06
C GLU A 107 38.16 -13.78 15.33
N ASP A 108 37.13 -14.64 15.50
CA ASP A 108 37.03 -15.94 14.80
C ASP A 108 35.80 -16.00 13.91
N LEU A 109 35.93 -15.43 12.72
CA LEU A 109 34.88 -15.42 11.71
C LEU A 109 34.47 -16.83 11.26
N ASN A 110 35.37 -17.81 11.27
CA ASN A 110 35.04 -19.16 10.80
C ASN A 110 34.08 -19.85 11.78
N ASP A 111 34.38 -19.76 13.08
CA ASP A 111 33.50 -20.31 14.12
C ASP A 111 32.14 -19.57 14.13
N TRP A 112 32.19 -18.24 14.02
CA TRP A 112 30.97 -17.41 13.93
C TRP A 112 30.09 -17.82 12.74
N TYR A 113 30.66 -18.00 11.53
CA TYR A 113 29.90 -18.45 10.36
C TYR A 113 29.29 -19.83 10.60
N HIS A 114 30.07 -20.74 11.16
CA HIS A 114 29.61 -22.11 11.43
C HIS A 114 28.36 -22.10 12.33
N ILE A 115 28.42 -21.41 13.46
CA ILE A 115 27.30 -21.28 14.39
C ILE A 115 26.10 -20.57 13.74
N THR A 116 26.34 -19.43 13.09
CA THR A 116 25.30 -18.59 12.51
C THR A 116 24.58 -19.29 11.37
N LEU A 117 25.27 -20.00 10.50
CA LEU A 117 24.67 -20.74 9.39
C LEU A 117 23.77 -21.86 9.89
N HIS A 118 24.14 -22.59 10.94
CA HIS A 118 23.27 -23.58 11.57
C HIS A 118 21.98 -22.95 12.11
N GLN A 119 22.07 -21.79 12.77
CA GLN A 119 20.91 -21.07 13.29
C GLN A 119 20.00 -20.58 12.18
N LEU A 120 20.56 -19.96 11.14
CA LEU A 120 19.80 -19.46 9.99
C LEU A 120 19.10 -20.59 9.22
N VAL A 121 19.75 -21.73 9.02
CA VAL A 121 19.15 -22.93 8.41
C VAL A 121 17.97 -23.41 9.25
N ALA A 122 18.08 -23.49 10.56
CA ALA A 122 17.02 -23.90 11.46
C ALA A 122 15.81 -22.96 11.39
N ILE A 123 16.04 -21.63 11.39
CA ILE A 123 14.98 -20.61 11.24
C ILE A 123 14.33 -20.72 9.86
N CYS A 124 15.12 -20.82 8.80
CA CYS A 124 14.63 -20.94 7.42
C CYS A 124 13.76 -22.20 7.26
N ARG A 125 14.17 -23.34 7.83
CA ARG A 125 13.39 -24.59 7.88
C ARG A 125 12.04 -24.37 8.55
N THR A 126 12.00 -23.69 9.68
CA THR A 126 10.76 -23.41 10.42
C THR A 126 9.82 -22.51 9.64
N VAL A 127 10.35 -21.44 9.03
CA VAL A 127 9.55 -20.50 8.21
C VAL A 127 9.03 -21.18 6.96
N SER A 128 9.82 -22.06 6.33
CA SER A 128 9.47 -22.76 5.09
C SER A 128 8.51 -23.95 5.28
N SER A 129 8.35 -24.46 6.52
CA SER A 129 7.58 -25.70 6.83
C SER A 129 6.12 -25.69 6.39
N LYS A 130 5.53 -24.51 6.20
CA LYS A 130 4.15 -24.31 5.73
C LYS A 130 3.99 -24.32 4.21
N TYR A 131 5.07 -24.47 3.46
CA TYR A 131 5.06 -24.41 1.99
C TYR A 131 5.48 -25.73 1.35
N THR A 132 5.11 -25.92 0.07
CA THR A 132 5.64 -27.02 -0.73
C THR A 132 7.11 -26.81 -1.04
N ARG A 133 7.84 -27.90 -1.25
CA ARG A 133 9.23 -27.87 -1.72
C ARG A 133 9.39 -27.05 -3.02
N SER A 134 8.42 -27.17 -3.94
CA SER A 134 8.40 -26.40 -5.19
C SER A 134 8.31 -24.89 -4.96
N LYS A 135 7.43 -24.45 -4.04
CA LYS A 135 7.31 -23.01 -3.69
C LYS A 135 8.58 -22.50 -3.02
N VAL A 136 9.13 -23.25 -2.08
CA VAL A 136 10.41 -22.90 -1.43
C VAL A 136 11.51 -22.77 -2.48
N ARG A 137 11.67 -23.78 -3.36
CA ARG A 137 12.69 -23.77 -4.42
C ARG A 137 12.58 -22.55 -5.33
N LYS A 138 11.38 -22.14 -5.73
CA LYS A 138 11.14 -20.92 -6.53
C LYS A 138 11.50 -19.63 -5.81
N SER A 139 11.60 -19.67 -4.49
CA SER A 139 11.98 -18.51 -3.66
C SER A 139 13.49 -18.44 -3.40
N LEU A 140 14.24 -19.50 -3.73
CA LEU A 140 15.68 -19.59 -3.52
C LEU A 140 16.46 -18.82 -4.61
N PRO A 141 17.59 -18.18 -4.26
CA PRO A 141 18.48 -17.60 -5.25
C PRO A 141 19.10 -18.69 -6.11
N ALA A 142 19.21 -18.45 -7.42
CA ALA A 142 19.62 -19.47 -8.39
C ALA A 142 20.96 -20.12 -8.05
N GLU A 143 21.94 -19.34 -7.60
CA GLU A 143 23.30 -19.78 -7.29
C GLU A 143 23.41 -20.70 -6.07
N PHE A 144 22.50 -20.55 -5.07
CA PHE A 144 22.49 -21.37 -3.85
C PHE A 144 21.29 -22.30 -3.74
N SER A 145 20.46 -22.36 -4.77
CA SER A 145 19.18 -23.07 -4.72
C SER A 145 19.34 -24.55 -4.32
N TYR A 146 20.31 -25.26 -4.91
CA TYR A 146 20.56 -26.66 -4.59
C TYR A 146 21.04 -26.80 -3.13
N ILE A 147 22.05 -26.01 -2.73
CA ILE A 147 22.67 -26.11 -1.40
C ILE A 147 21.66 -25.81 -0.28
N ILE A 148 20.89 -24.70 -0.45
CA ILE A 148 19.87 -24.35 0.55
C ILE A 148 18.81 -25.45 0.61
N GLN A 149 18.40 -26.01 -0.53
CA GLN A 149 17.42 -27.08 -0.56
C GLN A 149 17.91 -28.33 0.19
N GLU A 150 19.15 -28.73 0.00
CA GLU A 150 19.78 -29.84 0.74
C GLU A 150 19.75 -29.56 2.25
N LEU A 151 20.26 -28.40 2.68
CA LEU A 151 20.30 -28.02 4.10
C LEU A 151 18.90 -27.95 4.74
N LEU A 152 17.87 -27.55 4.00
CA LEU A 152 16.50 -27.48 4.52
C LEU A 152 15.84 -28.87 4.67
N HIS A 153 16.23 -29.86 3.87
CA HIS A 153 15.58 -31.18 3.89
C HIS A 153 16.31 -32.22 4.72
N GLU A 154 17.57 -32.01 5.05
CA GLU A 154 18.30 -32.92 5.91
C GLU A 154 17.94 -32.71 7.39
N HIS A 155 17.36 -33.74 8.01
CA HIS A 155 17.05 -33.78 9.43
C HIS A 155 18.25 -34.36 10.18
N THR A 156 18.92 -33.54 10.96
CA THR A 156 20.10 -33.91 11.73
C THR A 156 19.76 -34.54 13.09
N GLU A 157 18.51 -34.45 13.54
CA GLU A 157 18.06 -34.97 14.81
C GLU A 157 18.29 -36.50 14.86
N ASN A 158 19.11 -36.94 15.81
CA ASN A 158 19.44 -38.36 16.05
C ASN A 158 20.21 -39.11 14.94
N ASN A 159 20.87 -38.39 14.00
CA ASN A 159 21.66 -39.02 12.94
C ASN A 159 23.03 -38.35 12.77
N THR A 160 24.06 -38.96 13.36
CA THR A 160 25.46 -38.46 13.34
C THR A 160 26.02 -38.30 11.93
N ASN A 161 25.67 -39.20 10.99
CA ASN A 161 26.16 -39.12 9.60
C ASN A 161 25.55 -37.92 8.85
N LYS A 162 24.29 -37.59 9.13
CA LYS A 162 23.64 -36.43 8.53
C LYS A 162 24.15 -35.11 9.12
N THR A 163 24.45 -35.09 10.41
CA THR A 163 25.11 -33.95 11.04
C THR A 163 26.49 -33.71 10.40
N ALA A 164 27.28 -34.76 10.23
CA ALA A 164 28.58 -34.67 9.55
C ALA A 164 28.45 -34.16 8.11
N TYR A 165 27.44 -34.62 7.36
CA TYR A 165 27.16 -34.17 6.00
C TYR A 165 26.84 -32.67 5.93
N VAL A 166 25.95 -32.18 6.81
CA VAL A 166 25.60 -30.75 6.90
C VAL A 166 26.83 -29.92 7.25
N ASN A 167 27.65 -30.37 8.23
CA ASN A 167 28.87 -29.68 8.62
C ASN A 167 29.86 -29.56 7.44
N VAL A 168 30.08 -30.62 6.68
CA VAL A 168 30.96 -30.59 5.49
C VAL A 168 30.45 -29.55 4.45
N ILE A 169 29.13 -29.43 4.23
CA ILE A 169 28.59 -28.40 3.34
C ILE A 169 28.91 -27.01 3.90
N ILE A 170 28.67 -26.74 5.18
CA ILE A 170 28.92 -25.45 5.83
C ILE A 170 30.40 -25.12 5.78
N ASP A 171 31.28 -26.06 6.16
CA ASP A 171 32.73 -25.89 6.10
C ASP A 171 33.22 -25.58 4.66
N THR A 172 32.60 -26.21 3.67
CA THR A 172 32.92 -25.94 2.27
C THR A 172 32.48 -24.53 1.82
N ILE A 173 31.31 -24.08 2.26
CA ILE A 173 30.83 -22.69 2.00
C ILE A 173 31.83 -21.68 2.59
N ILE A 174 32.30 -21.92 3.83
CA ILE A 174 33.26 -21.06 4.52
C ILE A 174 34.60 -21.08 3.81
N SER A 175 35.17 -22.27 3.57
CA SER A 175 36.51 -22.44 2.98
C SER A 175 36.61 -21.94 1.52
N THR A 176 35.49 -21.91 0.80
CA THR A 176 35.43 -21.35 -0.58
C THR A 176 35.22 -19.83 -0.60
N GLY A 177 35.12 -19.17 0.59
CA GLY A 177 34.93 -17.72 0.69
C GLY A 177 33.52 -17.22 0.31
N ARG A 178 32.50 -18.10 0.33
CA ARG A 178 31.13 -17.77 -0.06
C ARG A 178 30.18 -17.59 1.12
N ALA A 179 30.72 -17.50 2.35
CA ALA A 179 29.92 -17.43 3.57
C ALA A 179 29.06 -16.16 3.64
N ASP A 180 29.59 -14.99 3.27
CA ASP A 180 28.84 -13.72 3.25
C ASP A 180 27.63 -13.80 2.33
N ASP A 181 27.87 -14.19 1.07
CA ASP A 181 26.82 -14.31 0.06
C ASP A 181 25.73 -15.30 0.49
N PHE A 182 26.14 -16.39 1.14
CA PHE A 182 25.24 -17.41 1.61
C PHE A 182 24.38 -16.95 2.82
N VAL A 183 24.97 -16.22 3.77
CA VAL A 183 24.25 -15.60 4.89
C VAL A 183 23.22 -14.60 4.36
N ILE A 184 23.62 -13.73 3.44
CA ILE A 184 22.70 -12.76 2.82
C ILE A 184 21.56 -13.49 2.09
N ALA A 185 21.89 -14.53 1.32
CA ALA A 185 20.92 -15.31 0.58
C ALA A 185 19.87 -15.96 1.48
N ILE A 186 20.30 -16.62 2.55
CA ILE A 186 19.36 -17.33 3.45
C ILE A 186 18.53 -16.35 4.29
N CYS A 187 19.09 -15.20 4.72
CA CYS A 187 18.33 -14.14 5.39
C CYS A 187 17.22 -13.59 4.48
N ASN A 188 17.53 -13.31 3.23
CA ASN A 188 16.54 -12.85 2.25
C ASN A 188 15.44 -13.89 1.99
N VAL A 189 15.78 -15.18 1.98
CA VAL A 189 14.79 -16.28 1.88
C VAL A 189 13.89 -16.31 3.10
N ILE A 190 14.43 -16.16 4.32
CA ILE A 190 13.63 -16.09 5.55
C ILE A 190 12.64 -14.93 5.49
N GLN A 191 13.07 -13.73 5.14
CA GLN A 191 12.21 -12.57 4.99
C GLN A 191 11.09 -12.83 3.96
N ARG A 192 11.46 -13.34 2.78
CA ARG A 192 10.52 -13.62 1.68
C ARG A 192 9.46 -14.65 2.05
N LEU A 193 9.81 -15.68 2.81
CA LEU A 193 8.90 -16.74 3.21
C LEU A 193 8.09 -16.41 4.48
N ALA A 194 8.46 -15.36 5.22
CA ALA A 194 7.74 -14.95 6.42
C ALA A 194 6.37 -14.33 6.09
N ILE A 195 6.27 -13.58 4.98
CA ILE A 195 5.04 -12.96 4.47
C ILE A 195 4.71 -13.60 3.11
N ASP A 196 3.54 -14.19 2.98
CA ASP A 196 3.10 -14.84 1.74
C ASP A 196 2.48 -13.83 0.76
N GLN A 197 1.63 -12.94 1.28
CA GLN A 197 0.95 -11.90 0.55
C GLN A 197 0.92 -10.61 1.37
N LEU A 198 1.15 -9.49 0.73
CA LEU A 198 1.04 -8.16 1.31
C LEU A 198 -0.14 -7.41 0.67
N HIS A 199 -1.03 -6.88 1.50
CA HIS A 199 -2.14 -6.02 1.10
C HIS A 199 -1.89 -4.61 1.63
N ILE A 200 -1.87 -3.61 0.74
CA ILE A 200 -1.71 -2.20 1.09
C ILE A 200 -3.06 -1.52 0.88
N LEU A 201 -3.64 -1.00 1.95
CA LEU A 201 -4.94 -0.32 1.91
C LEU A 201 -4.78 1.18 1.65
N GLY A 202 -3.96 1.51 0.66
CA GLY A 202 -3.78 2.85 0.13
C GLY A 202 -2.84 3.75 0.91
N ASP A 203 -2.69 4.95 0.35
CA ASP A 203 -1.92 6.08 0.87
C ASP A 203 -0.43 5.76 1.09
N ILE A 204 0.23 5.35 -0.01
CA ILE A 204 1.70 5.25 -0.05
C ILE A 204 2.32 6.65 -0.10
N TYR A 205 1.68 7.58 -0.81
CA TYR A 205 2.21 8.92 -1.10
C TYR A 205 1.89 9.95 -0.02
N ASP A 206 2.58 11.07 -0.15
CA ASP A 206 2.51 12.29 0.67
C ASP A 206 2.99 12.15 2.11
N ARG A 207 3.22 13.29 2.76
CA ARG A 207 3.67 13.53 4.13
C ARG A 207 5.12 13.13 4.40
N GLY A 208 5.48 11.85 4.36
CA GLY A 208 6.86 11.37 4.56
C GLY A 208 7.71 11.43 3.27
N PRO A 209 9.05 11.35 3.39
CA PRO A 209 9.99 11.68 2.31
C PRO A 209 10.28 10.55 1.33
N GLY A 210 9.76 9.35 1.54
CA GLY A 210 10.25 8.16 0.84
C GLY A 210 9.22 7.39 0.03
N ALA A 211 8.12 7.99 -0.45
CA ALA A 211 7.13 7.28 -1.26
C ALA A 211 7.76 6.61 -2.50
N HIS A 212 8.69 7.28 -3.17
CA HIS A 212 9.43 6.72 -4.29
C HIS A 212 10.30 5.51 -3.90
N ILE A 213 10.87 5.49 -2.69
CA ILE A 213 11.67 4.36 -2.17
C ILE A 213 10.75 3.17 -1.85
N ILE A 214 9.56 3.45 -1.30
CA ILE A 214 8.53 2.42 -1.07
C ILE A 214 8.12 1.79 -2.39
N MET A 215 7.85 2.58 -3.43
CA MET A 215 7.48 2.08 -4.75
C MET A 215 8.61 1.30 -5.41
N ASP A 216 9.88 1.72 -5.27
CA ASP A 216 11.05 0.96 -5.71
C ASP A 216 11.17 -0.40 -4.97
N THR A 217 10.77 -0.46 -3.70
CA THR A 217 10.70 -1.70 -2.90
C THR A 217 9.58 -2.60 -3.41
N MET A 218 8.38 -2.05 -3.63
CA MET A 218 7.23 -2.80 -4.13
C MET A 218 7.44 -3.34 -5.54
N ALA A 219 8.18 -2.64 -6.39
CA ALA A 219 8.53 -3.12 -7.73
C ALA A 219 9.32 -4.46 -7.72
N ARG A 220 9.95 -4.79 -6.61
CA ARG A 220 10.74 -6.03 -6.40
C ARG A 220 10.08 -7.00 -5.44
N TYR A 221 8.99 -6.59 -4.79
CA TYR A 221 8.33 -7.43 -3.80
C TYR A 221 7.58 -8.60 -4.47
N HIS A 222 7.63 -9.77 -3.86
CA HIS A 222 7.23 -11.03 -4.51
C HIS A 222 5.72 -11.20 -4.71
N SER A 223 4.88 -10.63 -3.85
CA SER A 223 3.41 -10.74 -3.94
C SER A 223 2.73 -9.65 -3.13
N TRP A 224 2.03 -8.75 -3.80
CA TRP A 224 1.31 -7.66 -3.16
C TRP A 224 0.17 -7.14 -4.04
N ASP A 225 -0.79 -6.50 -3.39
CA ASP A 225 -1.81 -5.67 -4.04
C ASP A 225 -2.07 -4.39 -3.24
N ILE A 226 -2.77 -3.44 -3.86
CA ILE A 226 -3.11 -2.15 -3.24
C ILE A 226 -4.56 -1.77 -3.56
N GLN A 227 -5.28 -1.27 -2.56
CA GLN A 227 -6.52 -0.54 -2.75
C GLN A 227 -6.17 0.94 -2.72
N TRP A 228 -6.34 1.63 -3.87
CA TRP A 228 -5.85 3.01 -4.01
C TRP A 228 -6.45 3.95 -2.96
N GLY A 229 -5.58 4.71 -2.29
CA GLY A 229 -5.95 5.77 -1.38
C GLY A 229 -6.14 7.12 -2.08
N ASN A 230 -6.70 8.10 -1.37
CA ASN A 230 -6.93 9.43 -1.93
C ASN A 230 -5.62 10.17 -2.27
N HIS A 231 -4.55 9.98 -1.50
CA HIS A 231 -3.25 10.54 -1.83
C HIS A 231 -2.61 9.84 -3.04
N ASP A 232 -2.79 8.53 -3.17
CA ASP A 232 -2.33 7.78 -4.35
C ASP A 232 -3.02 8.28 -5.63
N ILE A 233 -4.34 8.46 -5.57
CA ILE A 233 -5.17 8.98 -6.67
C ILE A 233 -4.72 10.38 -7.07
N LEU A 234 -4.35 11.22 -6.11
CA LEU A 234 -3.84 12.56 -6.39
C LEU A 234 -2.55 12.53 -7.22
N TRP A 235 -1.60 11.65 -6.87
CA TRP A 235 -0.36 11.43 -7.63
C TRP A 235 -0.61 10.78 -9.01
N MET A 236 -1.58 9.87 -9.10
CA MET A 236 -2.03 9.30 -10.38
C MET A 236 -2.59 10.40 -11.29
N GLY A 237 -3.45 11.29 -10.76
CA GLY A 237 -4.01 12.42 -11.48
C GLY A 237 -2.92 13.40 -11.96
N ALA A 238 -1.95 13.71 -11.11
CA ALA A 238 -0.81 14.55 -11.48
C ALA A 238 0.03 13.92 -12.60
N CYS A 239 0.30 12.61 -12.53
CA CYS A 239 0.98 11.84 -13.58
C CYS A 239 0.19 11.81 -14.89
N ALA A 240 -1.14 11.72 -14.83
CA ALA A 240 -2.04 11.77 -15.99
C ALA A 240 -2.11 13.17 -16.63
N GLY A 241 -1.65 14.23 -15.92
CA GLY A 241 -1.60 15.60 -16.38
C GLY A 241 -2.81 16.46 -15.98
N ASN A 242 -3.43 16.16 -14.82
CA ASN A 242 -4.40 17.03 -14.19
C ASN A 242 -3.70 18.16 -13.43
N ASP A 243 -3.86 19.41 -13.86
CA ASP A 243 -3.14 20.56 -13.31
C ASP A 243 -3.55 20.84 -11.84
N ALA A 244 -4.81 20.67 -11.49
CA ALA A 244 -5.26 20.80 -10.10
C ALA A 244 -4.64 19.71 -9.19
N CYS A 245 -4.47 18.47 -9.68
CA CYS A 245 -3.74 17.42 -8.95
C CYS A 245 -2.26 17.75 -8.78
N ILE A 246 -1.61 18.28 -9.82
CA ILE A 246 -0.21 18.76 -9.76
C ILE A 246 -0.06 19.83 -8.68
N CYS A 247 -0.95 20.81 -8.65
CA CYS A 247 -0.95 21.85 -7.63
C CYS A 247 -1.11 21.26 -6.21
N ASN A 248 -2.05 20.33 -6.02
CA ASN A 248 -2.29 19.68 -4.73
C ASN A 248 -1.08 18.87 -4.26
N VAL A 249 -0.45 18.07 -5.13
CA VAL A 249 0.77 17.29 -4.82
C VAL A 249 1.89 18.22 -4.34
N ILE A 250 2.17 19.30 -5.09
CA ILE A 250 3.22 20.27 -4.73
C ILE A 250 2.86 20.98 -3.42
N ARG A 251 1.61 21.44 -3.26
CA ARG A 251 1.13 22.09 -2.04
C ARG A 251 1.30 21.21 -0.81
N LEU A 252 0.94 19.94 -0.89
CA LEU A 252 1.09 18.99 0.21
C LEU A 252 2.57 18.78 0.56
N SER A 253 3.43 18.62 -0.44
CA SER A 253 4.87 18.48 -0.23
C SER A 253 5.47 19.72 0.45
N LEU A 254 5.06 20.94 0.07
CA LEU A 254 5.48 22.19 0.71
C LEU A 254 4.93 22.31 2.13
N ARG A 255 3.68 21.92 2.37
CA ARG A 255 3.06 21.95 3.69
C ARG A 255 3.81 21.13 4.73
N TYR A 256 4.33 19.96 4.35
CA TYR A 256 5.09 19.06 5.22
C TYR A 256 6.60 19.22 5.11
N ALA A 257 7.08 20.27 4.43
CA ALA A 257 8.50 20.53 4.14
C ALA A 257 9.21 19.31 3.51
N ASN A 258 8.50 18.60 2.65
CA ASN A 258 8.95 17.34 2.06
C ASN A 258 9.01 17.43 0.54
N LEU A 259 10.04 18.10 0.03
CA LEU A 259 10.31 18.21 -1.41
C LEU A 259 11.15 17.04 -1.95
N THR A 260 11.76 16.23 -1.06
CA THR A 260 12.65 15.12 -1.41
C THR A 260 12.00 14.14 -2.37
N THR A 261 10.72 13.80 -2.17
CA THR A 261 9.99 12.90 -3.07
C THR A 261 9.87 13.51 -4.48
N LEU A 262 9.59 14.81 -4.59
CA LEU A 262 9.45 15.51 -5.87
C LEU A 262 10.80 15.69 -6.56
N GLU A 263 11.77 16.30 -5.88
CA GLU A 263 13.04 16.74 -6.46
C GLU A 263 14.02 15.58 -6.59
N ASP A 264 14.39 14.93 -5.48
CA ASP A 264 15.37 13.84 -5.47
C ASP A 264 14.76 12.53 -5.99
N GLY A 265 13.50 12.24 -5.62
CA GLY A 265 12.81 11.01 -5.97
C GLY A 265 12.42 10.93 -7.44
N TYR A 266 11.80 11.99 -7.96
CA TYR A 266 11.21 12.02 -9.31
C TYR A 266 11.85 13.06 -10.24
N GLY A 267 12.75 13.91 -9.75
CA GLY A 267 13.41 14.93 -10.57
C GLY A 267 12.46 16.02 -11.06
N ILE A 268 11.38 16.29 -10.34
CA ILE A 268 10.42 17.36 -10.65
C ILE A 268 11.06 18.71 -10.33
N ASN A 269 11.24 19.55 -11.34
CA ASN A 269 11.90 20.84 -11.19
C ASN A 269 10.96 21.90 -10.61
N LEU A 270 11.20 22.33 -9.38
CA LEU A 270 10.43 23.36 -8.69
C LEU A 270 11.05 24.77 -8.78
N VAL A 271 12.21 24.95 -9.42
CA VAL A 271 12.85 26.27 -9.63
C VAL A 271 11.91 27.27 -10.29
N PRO A 272 11.08 26.93 -11.30
CA PRO A 272 10.12 27.87 -11.86
C PRO A 272 9.10 28.40 -10.84
N LEU A 273 8.62 27.52 -9.92
CA LEU A 273 7.72 27.93 -8.84
C LEU A 273 8.43 28.81 -7.81
N ALA A 274 9.67 28.50 -7.43
CA ALA A 274 10.45 29.29 -6.51
C ALA A 274 10.70 30.71 -7.07
N THR A 275 11.07 30.81 -8.35
CA THR A 275 11.27 32.09 -9.04
C THR A 275 9.99 32.93 -9.06
N PHE A 276 8.88 32.33 -9.49
CA PHE A 276 7.57 32.98 -9.52
C PHE A 276 7.15 33.47 -8.11
N ALA A 277 7.33 32.64 -7.10
CA ALA A 277 6.95 32.96 -5.73
C ALA A 277 7.78 34.13 -5.16
N MET A 278 9.10 34.16 -5.42
CA MET A 278 9.98 35.25 -5.00
C MET A 278 9.64 36.57 -5.70
N GLU A 279 9.17 36.56 -6.93
CA GLU A 279 8.79 37.77 -7.67
C GLU A 279 7.42 38.29 -7.21
N VAL A 280 6.42 37.42 -7.16
CA VAL A 280 5.01 37.77 -6.94
C VAL A 280 4.67 37.99 -5.46
N TYR A 281 5.26 37.19 -4.56
CA TYR A 281 4.98 37.22 -3.11
C TYR A 281 6.15 37.75 -2.28
N LYS A 282 7.03 38.57 -2.89
CA LYS A 282 8.26 39.12 -2.28
C LYS A 282 8.02 39.75 -0.92
N ASP A 283 6.98 40.59 -0.82
CA ASP A 283 6.66 41.40 0.36
C ASP A 283 5.57 40.77 1.25
N ASP A 284 5.11 39.56 0.90
CA ASP A 284 4.11 38.81 1.67
C ASP A 284 4.81 37.95 2.73
N PRO A 285 4.45 38.03 4.01
CA PRO A 285 4.98 37.16 5.06
C PRO A 285 4.55 35.71 4.91
N CYS A 286 3.42 35.42 4.26
CA CYS A 286 2.85 34.11 4.04
C CYS A 286 2.73 33.24 5.33
N GLU A 287 2.39 33.84 6.47
CA GLU A 287 2.41 33.19 7.79
C GLU A 287 1.52 31.94 7.85
N GLU A 288 0.32 31.98 7.23
CA GLU A 288 -0.62 30.86 7.20
C GLU A 288 -0.14 29.67 6.35
N PHE A 289 0.92 29.91 5.56
CA PHE A 289 1.51 28.92 4.65
C PHE A 289 2.84 28.36 5.13
N MET A 290 3.26 28.69 6.35
CA MET A 290 4.47 28.12 6.94
C MET A 290 4.39 26.60 7.01
N PRO A 291 5.46 25.88 6.63
CA PRO A 291 5.45 24.43 6.64
C PRO A 291 5.36 23.85 8.06
N HIS A 292 4.66 22.74 8.18
CA HIS A 292 4.56 21.96 9.41
C HIS A 292 5.77 21.03 9.52
N LEU A 293 6.74 21.38 10.38
CA LEU A 293 7.90 20.54 10.63
C LEU A 293 7.52 19.39 11.58
N SER A 294 7.70 18.13 11.14
CA SER A 294 7.59 16.97 12.00
C SER A 294 8.80 16.87 12.95
N GLY A 295 8.62 16.33 14.14
CA GLY A 295 9.70 16.17 15.11
C GLY A 295 10.82 15.28 14.57
N GLY A 296 12.00 15.87 14.34
CA GLY A 296 13.16 15.22 13.70
C GLY A 296 13.60 15.89 12.39
N ALA A 297 12.80 16.80 11.82
CA ALA A 297 13.21 17.57 10.66
C ALA A 297 14.50 18.38 10.98
N LYS A 298 15.47 18.35 10.04
CA LYS A 298 16.66 19.20 10.11
C LYS A 298 16.21 20.64 10.32
N GLN A 299 16.93 21.41 11.14
CA GLN A 299 16.70 22.85 11.27
C GLN A 299 16.78 23.48 9.87
N ILE A 300 15.63 23.92 9.38
CA ILE A 300 15.53 24.68 8.11
C ILE A 300 15.80 26.12 8.46
N ASP A 301 16.69 26.80 7.72
CA ASP A 301 16.97 28.20 7.94
C ASP A 301 15.75 29.10 7.59
N GLU A 302 15.71 30.29 8.19
CA GLU A 302 14.57 31.21 8.07
C GLU A 302 14.29 31.64 6.62
N LYS A 303 15.32 31.75 5.77
CA LYS A 303 15.16 32.15 4.36
C LYS A 303 14.49 31.05 3.56
N THR A 304 14.92 29.80 3.78
CA THR A 304 14.32 28.63 3.16
C THR A 304 12.87 28.44 3.64
N MET A 305 12.60 28.64 4.93
CA MET A 305 11.24 28.60 5.47
C MET A 305 10.32 29.63 4.82
N ARG A 306 10.81 30.88 4.67
CA ARG A 306 10.06 31.93 4.02
C ARG A 306 9.79 31.63 2.55
N LEU A 307 10.80 31.19 1.81
CA LEU A 307 10.63 30.79 0.40
C LEU A 307 9.63 29.64 0.26
N THR A 308 9.73 28.64 1.12
CA THR A 308 8.77 27.52 1.14
C THR A 308 7.35 28.02 1.36
N ALA A 309 7.12 28.95 2.28
CA ALA A 309 5.82 29.54 2.54
C ALA A 309 5.30 30.36 1.33
N GLN A 310 6.16 31.12 0.65
CA GLN A 310 5.82 31.85 -0.56
C GLN A 310 5.43 30.91 -1.71
N MET A 311 6.22 29.85 -1.94
CA MET A 311 5.92 28.81 -2.92
C MET A 311 4.58 28.11 -2.60
N HIS A 312 4.34 27.83 -1.31
CA HIS A 312 3.12 27.19 -0.83
C HIS A 312 1.89 28.06 -1.10
N LYS A 313 1.94 29.37 -0.80
CA LYS A 313 0.86 30.31 -1.11
C LYS A 313 0.64 30.42 -2.62
N ALA A 314 1.71 30.57 -3.39
CA ALA A 314 1.65 30.68 -4.84
C ALA A 314 0.91 29.50 -5.48
N ILE A 315 1.34 28.27 -5.15
CA ILE A 315 0.72 27.07 -5.73
C ILE A 315 -0.70 26.84 -5.20
N ALA A 316 -1.00 27.21 -3.94
CA ALA A 316 -2.35 27.11 -3.39
C ALA A 316 -3.34 28.05 -4.08
N VAL A 317 -2.93 29.28 -4.41
CA VAL A 317 -3.77 30.22 -5.17
C VAL A 317 -4.06 29.66 -6.57
N ILE A 318 -3.05 29.13 -7.26
CA ILE A 318 -3.21 28.50 -8.57
C ILE A 318 -4.13 27.27 -8.46
N GLN A 319 -3.95 26.43 -7.44
CA GLN A 319 -4.79 25.27 -7.18
C GLN A 319 -6.29 25.64 -7.13
N PHE A 320 -6.66 26.64 -6.35
CA PHE A 320 -8.07 27.03 -6.23
C PHE A 320 -8.65 27.60 -7.53
N LYS A 321 -7.81 28.20 -8.39
CA LYS A 321 -8.24 28.63 -9.73
C LYS A 321 -8.48 27.43 -10.64
N GLU A 322 -7.55 26.47 -10.68
CA GLU A 322 -7.67 25.25 -11.49
C GLU A 322 -8.85 24.36 -11.04
N GLU A 323 -9.05 24.20 -9.73
CA GLU A 323 -10.20 23.49 -9.18
C GLU A 323 -11.52 24.16 -9.57
N ALA A 324 -11.62 25.49 -9.47
CA ALA A 324 -12.83 26.22 -9.87
C ALA A 324 -13.17 26.03 -11.34
N LEU A 325 -12.15 26.00 -12.22
CA LEU A 325 -12.34 25.72 -13.65
C LEU A 325 -12.93 24.32 -13.91
N LEU A 326 -12.47 23.33 -13.14
CA LEU A 326 -13.01 21.97 -13.22
C LEU A 326 -14.44 21.89 -12.71
N TYR A 327 -14.77 22.60 -11.61
CA TYR A 327 -16.14 22.64 -11.09
C TYR A 327 -17.14 23.31 -12.03
N GLU A 328 -16.70 24.35 -12.77
CA GLU A 328 -17.50 24.93 -13.86
C GLU A 328 -17.70 23.96 -15.03
N THR A 329 -16.64 23.21 -15.38
CA THR A 329 -16.67 22.27 -16.51
C THR A 329 -17.55 21.05 -16.22
N HIS A 330 -17.64 20.65 -14.92
CA HIS A 330 -18.32 19.45 -14.45
C HIS A 330 -19.45 19.77 -13.45
N PRO A 331 -20.58 20.37 -13.92
CA PRO A 331 -21.70 20.73 -13.04
C PRO A 331 -22.37 19.52 -12.37
N GLU A 332 -22.25 18.32 -12.95
CA GLU A 332 -22.75 17.07 -12.39
C GLU A 332 -22.09 16.70 -11.05
N TRP A 333 -20.90 17.21 -10.77
CA TRP A 333 -20.22 16.98 -9.48
C TRP A 333 -20.81 17.80 -8.34
N LYS A 334 -21.65 18.81 -8.63
CA LYS A 334 -22.33 19.69 -7.65
C LYS A 334 -21.36 20.42 -6.72
N MET A 335 -20.20 20.81 -7.23
CA MET A 335 -19.12 21.43 -6.46
C MET A 335 -18.98 22.95 -6.69
N GLN A 336 -19.91 23.60 -7.36
CA GLN A 336 -19.88 25.05 -7.67
C GLN A 336 -19.83 25.92 -6.39
N SER A 337 -20.32 25.42 -5.25
CA SER A 337 -20.18 26.09 -3.95
C SER A 337 -18.73 26.15 -3.45
N ARG A 338 -17.80 25.49 -4.13
CA ARG A 338 -16.35 25.50 -3.82
C ARG A 338 -15.54 26.38 -4.75
N GLU A 339 -16.15 27.15 -5.61
CA GLU A 339 -15.51 28.21 -6.41
C GLU A 339 -15.23 29.46 -5.55
N LEU A 340 -14.41 29.28 -4.51
CA LEU A 340 -14.37 30.17 -3.36
C LEU A 340 -13.83 31.57 -3.69
N PHE A 341 -12.94 31.74 -4.67
CA PHE A 341 -12.48 33.06 -5.08
C PHE A 341 -13.60 33.91 -5.72
N LYS A 342 -14.67 33.32 -6.28
CA LYS A 342 -15.84 34.04 -6.76
C LYS A 342 -16.72 34.59 -5.64
N MET A 343 -16.59 34.04 -4.44
CA MET A 343 -17.39 34.43 -3.25
C MET A 343 -16.70 35.51 -2.40
N VAL A 344 -15.47 35.91 -2.76
CA VAL A 344 -14.70 36.92 -2.02
C VAL A 344 -15.12 38.34 -2.44
N ASP A 345 -15.44 39.19 -1.46
CA ASP A 345 -15.51 40.63 -1.61
C ASP A 345 -14.11 41.23 -1.41
N TYR A 346 -13.39 41.44 -2.51
CA TYR A 346 -12.01 41.94 -2.51
C TYR A 346 -11.88 43.36 -1.98
N LYS A 347 -12.97 44.13 -1.93
CA LYS A 347 -12.96 45.53 -1.38
C LYS A 347 -13.09 45.51 0.13
N LYS A 348 -13.92 44.64 0.65
CA LYS A 348 -14.15 44.49 2.10
C LYS A 348 -13.14 43.52 2.76
N GLY A 349 -12.52 42.66 2.01
CA GLY A 349 -11.68 41.59 2.54
C GLY A 349 -12.46 40.50 3.27
N THR A 350 -13.64 40.15 2.76
CA THR A 350 -14.53 39.17 3.35
C THR A 350 -14.95 38.12 2.33
N ILE A 351 -15.43 36.98 2.82
CA ILE A 351 -16.03 35.91 2.00
C ILE A 351 -17.38 35.50 2.58
N MET A 352 -18.34 35.23 1.68
CA MET A 352 -19.65 34.71 2.07
C MET A 352 -19.67 33.20 1.99
N LEU A 353 -19.81 32.51 3.12
CA LEU A 353 -19.94 31.05 3.19
C LEU A 353 -21.21 30.67 3.92
N GLU A 354 -22.03 29.80 3.30
CA GLU A 354 -23.26 29.28 3.89
C GLU A 354 -24.18 30.38 4.46
N GLY A 355 -24.23 31.54 3.78
CA GLY A 355 -25.05 32.69 4.18
C GLY A 355 -24.48 33.56 5.30
N LYS A 356 -23.27 33.32 5.76
CA LYS A 356 -22.54 34.12 6.76
C LYS A 356 -21.29 34.73 6.18
N GLU A 357 -21.05 36.01 6.52
CA GLU A 357 -19.85 36.75 6.11
C GLU A 357 -18.69 36.52 7.09
N TYR A 358 -17.52 36.18 6.56
CA TYR A 358 -16.30 35.96 7.34
C TYR A 358 -15.16 36.86 6.84
N PRO A 359 -14.40 37.50 7.74
CA PRO A 359 -13.20 38.23 7.35
C PRO A 359 -12.10 37.27 6.91
N LEU A 360 -11.36 37.64 5.87
CA LEU A 360 -10.16 36.94 5.45
C LEU A 360 -8.95 37.37 6.29
N SER A 361 -8.11 36.41 6.69
CA SER A 361 -6.87 36.64 7.43
C SER A 361 -5.85 37.44 6.59
N SER A 362 -5.85 37.23 5.28
CA SER A 362 -5.04 37.97 4.32
C SER A 362 -5.83 38.13 3.03
N CYS A 363 -5.79 39.34 2.47
CA CYS A 363 -6.37 39.66 1.17
C CYS A 363 -5.31 40.03 0.12
N HIS A 364 -4.05 39.66 0.38
CA HIS A 364 -2.98 39.87 -0.56
C HIS A 364 -2.99 38.76 -1.62
N PHE A 365 -3.67 39.06 -2.73
CA PHE A 365 -3.81 38.18 -3.90
C PHE A 365 -3.33 38.88 -5.16
N PRO A 366 -2.00 39.03 -5.36
CA PRO A 366 -1.44 39.84 -6.43
C PRO A 366 -1.78 39.34 -7.86
N THR A 367 -2.16 38.07 -8.00
CA THR A 367 -2.50 37.45 -9.29
C THR A 367 -4.01 37.31 -9.53
N ILE A 368 -4.85 37.84 -8.65
CA ILE A 368 -6.31 37.75 -8.80
C ILE A 368 -6.89 39.05 -9.41
N ASP A 369 -7.53 38.91 -10.55
CA ASP A 369 -8.43 39.94 -11.10
C ASP A 369 -9.83 39.79 -10.48
N SER A 370 -10.30 40.77 -9.77
CA SER A 370 -11.61 40.76 -9.11
C SER A 370 -12.80 40.59 -10.08
N LYS A 371 -12.63 40.82 -11.37
CA LYS A 371 -13.66 40.57 -12.41
C LYS A 371 -13.66 39.13 -12.90
N HIS A 372 -12.50 38.49 -12.86
CA HIS A 372 -12.29 37.12 -13.31
C HIS A 372 -11.39 36.36 -12.30
N PRO A 373 -11.87 36.16 -11.05
CA PRO A 373 -11.02 35.76 -9.95
C PRO A 373 -10.42 34.35 -10.09
N CYS A 374 -11.01 33.50 -10.88
CA CYS A 374 -10.50 32.16 -11.14
C CYS A 374 -9.67 32.07 -12.44
N ALA A 375 -9.50 33.18 -13.18
CA ALA A 375 -8.67 33.15 -14.38
C ALA A 375 -7.17 33.16 -14.01
N LEU A 376 -6.40 32.26 -14.64
CA LEU A 376 -4.95 32.25 -14.53
C LEU A 376 -4.33 33.43 -15.29
N THR A 377 -3.32 34.08 -14.70
CA THR A 377 -2.51 35.07 -15.40
C THR A 377 -1.62 34.39 -16.45
N PHE A 378 -0.96 35.20 -17.29
CA PHE A 378 -0.02 34.66 -18.28
C PHE A 378 1.16 33.97 -17.62
N GLU A 379 1.68 34.53 -16.54
CA GLU A 379 2.79 34.00 -15.75
C GLU A 379 2.40 32.69 -15.07
N GLU A 380 1.21 32.61 -14.47
CA GLU A 380 0.67 31.38 -13.89
C GLU A 380 0.50 30.27 -14.94
N LYS A 381 -0.05 30.58 -16.13
CA LYS A 381 -0.15 29.61 -17.24
C LYS A 381 1.23 29.12 -17.70
N THR A 382 2.21 30.04 -17.75
CA THR A 382 3.58 29.68 -18.13
C THR A 382 4.22 28.77 -17.10
N LEU A 383 4.01 29.05 -15.80
CA LEU A 383 4.48 28.24 -14.69
C LEU A 383 3.83 26.84 -14.75
N MET A 384 2.50 26.78 -14.85
CA MET A 384 1.76 25.51 -14.91
C MET A 384 2.19 24.66 -16.11
N GLY A 385 2.43 25.27 -17.27
CA GLY A 385 2.97 24.55 -18.44
C GLY A 385 4.32 23.88 -18.17
N LYS A 386 5.21 24.52 -17.39
CA LYS A 386 6.52 23.93 -17.00
C LYS A 386 6.34 22.81 -15.97
N LEU A 387 5.49 23.00 -14.97
CA LEU A 387 5.21 21.97 -13.96
C LEU A 387 4.52 20.75 -14.59
N HIS A 388 3.48 20.99 -15.39
CA HIS A 388 2.79 19.93 -16.15
C HIS A 388 3.78 19.10 -16.97
N HIS A 389 4.67 19.77 -17.74
CA HIS A 389 5.69 19.09 -18.52
C HIS A 389 6.57 18.22 -17.63
N SER A 390 7.05 18.72 -16.48
CA SER A 390 7.91 17.95 -15.56
C SER A 390 7.25 16.65 -15.09
N PHE A 391 5.97 16.70 -14.72
CA PHE A 391 5.23 15.49 -14.32
C PHE A 391 5.02 14.51 -15.48
N ARG A 392 4.70 15.03 -16.67
CA ARG A 392 4.41 14.22 -17.86
C ARG A 392 5.62 13.50 -18.44
N VAL A 393 6.82 14.03 -18.28
CA VAL A 393 8.05 13.42 -18.81
C VAL A 393 8.80 12.56 -17.78
N CYS A 394 8.35 12.52 -16.54
CA CYS A 394 9.02 11.76 -15.49
C CYS A 394 8.80 10.25 -15.63
N GLU A 395 9.72 9.57 -16.31
CA GLU A 395 9.64 8.11 -16.56
C GLU A 395 9.51 7.29 -15.27
N LYS A 396 10.22 7.68 -14.21
CA LYS A 396 10.18 6.96 -12.93
C LYS A 396 8.78 7.04 -12.31
N LEU A 397 8.14 8.22 -12.32
CA LEU A 397 6.77 8.38 -11.84
C LEU A 397 5.80 7.54 -12.67
N HIS A 398 5.88 7.60 -13.99
CA HIS A 398 5.06 6.77 -14.88
C HIS A 398 5.24 5.26 -14.65
N LYS A 399 6.47 4.82 -14.34
CA LYS A 399 6.73 3.41 -13.99
C LYS A 399 6.03 3.03 -12.68
N HIS A 400 6.11 3.87 -11.66
CA HIS A 400 5.47 3.63 -10.37
C HIS A 400 3.94 3.64 -10.47
N ILE A 401 3.36 4.59 -11.21
CA ILE A 401 1.91 4.63 -11.44
C ILE A 401 1.44 3.41 -12.24
N ARG A 402 2.20 2.95 -13.23
CA ARG A 402 1.88 1.67 -13.92
C ARG A 402 1.87 0.48 -12.98
N LEU A 403 2.80 0.40 -12.01
CA LEU A 403 2.78 -0.65 -10.98
C LEU A 403 1.51 -0.54 -10.12
N MET A 404 1.12 0.66 -9.71
CA MET A 404 -0.12 0.87 -8.96
C MET A 404 -1.35 0.46 -9.76
N LEU A 405 -1.38 0.71 -11.07
CA LEU A 405 -2.46 0.27 -11.95
C LEU A 405 -2.47 -1.26 -12.14
N GLN A 406 -1.31 -1.90 -12.20
CA GLN A 406 -1.19 -3.36 -12.35
C GLN A 406 -1.61 -4.12 -11.10
N HIS A 407 -1.20 -3.64 -9.92
CA HIS A 407 -1.42 -4.30 -8.63
C HIS A 407 -2.61 -3.74 -7.85
N GLY A 408 -3.26 -2.67 -8.34
CA GLY A 408 -4.25 -1.92 -7.57
C GLY A 408 -5.66 -1.93 -8.14
N CYS A 409 -6.60 -1.58 -7.27
CA CYS A 409 -8.03 -1.42 -7.56
C CYS A 409 -8.70 -0.54 -6.49
N MET A 410 -9.96 -0.17 -6.69
CA MET A 410 -10.74 0.56 -5.68
C MET A 410 -11.13 -0.33 -4.49
N TYR A 411 -11.37 -1.60 -4.73
CA TYR A 411 -11.66 -2.61 -3.71
C TYR A 411 -11.18 -3.99 -4.15
N ALA A 412 -10.94 -4.87 -3.19
CA ALA A 412 -10.68 -6.29 -3.44
C ALA A 412 -11.43 -7.16 -2.44
N ILE A 413 -11.73 -8.38 -2.83
CA ILE A 413 -12.18 -9.42 -1.90
C ILE A 413 -11.05 -10.44 -1.82
N ARG A 414 -10.60 -10.74 -0.60
CA ARG A 414 -9.50 -11.67 -0.33
C ARG A 414 -9.85 -12.57 0.84
N ASN A 415 -10.04 -13.85 0.57
CA ASN A 415 -10.38 -14.85 1.61
C ASN A 415 -11.52 -14.36 2.52
N ASP A 416 -12.66 -14.02 1.91
CA ASP A 416 -13.87 -13.48 2.54
C ASP A 416 -13.70 -12.12 3.25
N ASN A 417 -12.60 -11.40 2.99
CA ASN A 417 -12.41 -10.06 3.49
C ASN A 417 -12.59 -9.03 2.38
N LEU A 418 -13.45 -8.04 2.60
CA LEU A 418 -13.64 -6.89 1.72
C LEU A 418 -12.63 -5.81 2.09
N LEU A 419 -11.77 -5.48 1.15
CA LEU A 419 -10.70 -4.50 1.28
C LEU A 419 -11.02 -3.25 0.47
N PHE A 420 -10.95 -2.07 1.07
CA PHE A 420 -11.00 -0.78 0.39
C PHE A 420 -10.32 0.28 1.27
N HIS A 421 -9.93 1.41 0.68
CA HIS A 421 -9.17 2.41 1.44
C HIS A 421 -10.05 3.19 2.44
N ALA A 422 -11.08 3.92 1.98
CA ALA A 422 -11.75 4.92 2.81
C ALA A 422 -13.20 4.58 3.13
N SER A 423 -14.11 4.66 2.16
CA SER A 423 -15.55 4.54 2.45
C SER A 423 -16.33 3.84 1.33
N ILE A 424 -17.55 3.43 1.68
CA ILE A 424 -18.64 3.08 0.77
C ILE A 424 -19.77 4.09 1.03
N PRO A 425 -20.04 5.02 0.11
CA PRO A 425 -21.03 6.08 0.33
C PRO A 425 -22.41 5.54 0.72
N LEU A 426 -22.96 6.04 1.83
CA LEU A 426 -24.26 5.65 2.39
C LEU A 426 -25.20 6.86 2.50
N ASN A 427 -26.49 6.60 2.41
CA ASN A 427 -27.54 7.52 2.84
C ASN A 427 -27.64 7.57 4.37
N GLU A 428 -28.42 8.52 4.91
CA GLU A 428 -28.63 8.66 6.36
C GLU A 428 -29.30 7.43 7.00
N ASP A 429 -30.10 6.70 6.22
CA ASP A 429 -30.76 5.46 6.65
C ASP A 429 -29.87 4.21 6.54
N GLY A 430 -28.60 4.37 6.18
CA GLY A 430 -27.63 3.27 6.03
C GLY A 430 -27.70 2.53 4.70
N THR A 431 -28.61 2.89 3.79
CA THR A 431 -28.67 2.30 2.44
C THR A 431 -27.53 2.83 1.56
N LEU A 432 -27.14 2.05 0.52
CA LEU A 432 -26.12 2.47 -0.44
C LEU A 432 -26.55 3.71 -1.21
N LYS A 433 -25.70 4.74 -1.20
CA LYS A 433 -25.95 6.00 -1.90
C LYS A 433 -25.64 5.87 -3.40
N GLU A 434 -26.53 6.39 -4.24
CA GLU A 434 -26.26 6.56 -5.66
C GLU A 434 -25.41 7.79 -5.92
N VAL A 435 -24.27 7.59 -6.60
CA VAL A 435 -23.32 8.65 -6.95
C VAL A 435 -23.25 8.78 -8.47
N GLU A 436 -23.38 10.01 -8.97
CA GLU A 436 -23.22 10.32 -10.36
C GLU A 436 -21.74 10.52 -10.70
N ILE A 437 -21.15 9.57 -11.41
CA ILE A 437 -19.72 9.61 -11.78
C ILE A 437 -19.47 10.14 -13.19
N MET A 438 -20.48 10.14 -14.03
CA MET A 438 -20.52 10.74 -15.37
C MET A 438 -21.92 11.29 -15.63
N PRO A 439 -22.10 12.28 -16.50
CA PRO A 439 -23.42 12.84 -16.80
C PRO A 439 -24.48 11.77 -17.08
N GLY A 440 -25.50 11.71 -16.23
CA GLY A 440 -26.60 10.74 -16.33
C GLY A 440 -26.28 9.30 -15.91
N LYS A 441 -25.04 8.98 -15.50
CA LYS A 441 -24.65 7.64 -15.07
C LYS A 441 -24.43 7.60 -13.56
N LYS A 442 -25.33 6.92 -12.85
CA LYS A 442 -25.32 6.78 -11.40
C LYS A 442 -25.09 5.35 -11.01
N TYR A 443 -24.24 5.14 -10.01
CA TYR A 443 -23.87 3.83 -9.48
C TYR A 443 -23.79 3.86 -7.97
N LYS A 444 -23.88 2.69 -7.32
CA LYS A 444 -23.79 2.54 -5.88
C LYS A 444 -23.00 1.28 -5.48
N GLY A 445 -22.47 1.26 -4.27
CA GLY A 445 -21.81 0.10 -3.67
C GLY A 445 -20.73 -0.50 -4.58
N ARG A 446 -20.81 -1.81 -4.83
CA ARG A 446 -19.85 -2.55 -5.63
C ARG A 446 -19.69 -2.01 -7.06
N GLU A 447 -20.81 -1.68 -7.70
CA GLU A 447 -20.79 -1.15 -9.05
C GLU A 447 -20.11 0.23 -9.13
N LEU A 448 -20.37 1.11 -8.16
CA LEU A 448 -19.70 2.40 -8.04
C LEU A 448 -18.17 2.21 -7.99
N MET A 449 -17.69 1.31 -7.13
CA MET A 449 -16.26 1.03 -7.00
C MET A 449 -15.66 0.47 -8.30
N GLN A 450 -16.38 -0.40 -9.00
CA GLN A 450 -15.95 -0.96 -10.29
C GLN A 450 -15.85 0.12 -11.37
N GLN A 451 -16.89 0.93 -11.55
CA GLN A 451 -16.92 1.98 -12.56
C GLN A 451 -15.90 3.08 -12.28
N THR A 452 -15.71 3.46 -11.02
CA THR A 452 -14.63 4.36 -10.60
C THR A 452 -13.26 3.80 -10.97
N GLY A 453 -13.01 2.52 -10.67
CA GLY A 453 -11.75 1.85 -11.03
C GLY A 453 -11.52 1.77 -12.54
N MET A 454 -12.58 1.57 -13.33
CA MET A 454 -12.48 1.62 -14.80
C MET A 454 -12.14 3.03 -15.29
N LEU A 455 -12.77 4.06 -14.75
CA LEU A 455 -12.55 5.45 -15.14
C LEU A 455 -11.10 5.90 -14.82
N ILE A 456 -10.55 5.51 -13.64
CA ILE A 456 -9.15 5.74 -13.32
C ILE A 456 -8.22 5.12 -14.37
N ARG A 457 -8.49 3.89 -14.82
CA ARG A 457 -7.67 3.20 -15.82
C ARG A 457 -7.80 3.85 -17.21
N THR A 458 -8.98 4.36 -17.55
CA THR A 458 -9.28 5.08 -18.80
C THR A 458 -8.33 6.27 -18.99
N ALA A 459 -7.99 7.01 -17.91
CA ALA A 459 -7.05 8.13 -17.99
C ALA A 459 -5.64 7.75 -18.53
N PHE A 460 -5.27 6.49 -18.45
CA PHE A 460 -3.96 5.96 -18.90
C PHE A 460 -4.04 5.11 -20.17
N GLN A 461 -5.20 5.02 -20.81
CA GLN A 461 -5.35 4.35 -22.09
C GLN A 461 -5.05 5.29 -23.27
N ASP A 462 -4.54 4.74 -24.36
CA ASP A 462 -4.22 5.51 -25.56
C ASP A 462 -5.30 5.37 -26.66
N ASP A 463 -6.01 4.24 -26.68
CA ASP A 463 -6.99 3.90 -27.73
C ASP A 463 -8.42 4.32 -27.35
N ILE A 464 -8.60 5.55 -26.84
CA ILE A 464 -9.92 6.11 -26.44
C ILE A 464 -10.10 7.52 -27.01
N SER A 465 -11.34 8.03 -26.99
CA SER A 465 -11.61 9.39 -27.44
C SER A 465 -10.93 10.43 -26.54
N PRO A 466 -10.46 11.57 -27.09
CA PRO A 466 -9.87 12.65 -26.30
C PRO A 466 -10.81 13.17 -25.22
N GLU A 467 -12.12 13.21 -25.47
CA GLU A 467 -13.16 13.67 -24.55
C GLU A 467 -13.29 12.72 -23.35
N GLU A 468 -13.34 11.40 -23.60
CA GLU A 468 -13.40 10.39 -22.54
C GLU A 468 -12.12 10.40 -21.70
N LYS A 469 -10.96 10.53 -22.35
CA LYS A 469 -9.67 10.62 -21.65
C LYS A 469 -9.60 11.88 -20.78
N LYS A 470 -10.05 13.01 -21.32
CA LYS A 470 -10.09 14.27 -20.57
C LYS A 470 -11.00 14.15 -19.35
N TYR A 471 -12.23 13.63 -19.52
CA TYR A 471 -13.14 13.41 -18.39
C TYR A 471 -12.52 12.53 -17.32
N ALA A 472 -11.89 11.44 -17.71
CA ALA A 472 -11.22 10.51 -16.80
C ALA A 472 -10.04 11.17 -16.03
N ILE A 473 -9.30 12.07 -16.70
CA ILE A 473 -8.23 12.86 -16.06
C ILE A 473 -8.82 13.91 -15.09
N ASP A 474 -9.89 14.60 -15.49
CA ASP A 474 -10.53 15.60 -14.64
C ASP A 474 -11.14 14.96 -13.37
N TYR A 475 -11.66 13.73 -13.50
CA TYR A 475 -12.32 13.00 -12.41
C TYR A 475 -11.42 12.71 -11.21
N PHE A 476 -10.11 12.73 -11.35
CA PHE A 476 -9.18 12.56 -10.20
C PHE A 476 -9.40 13.63 -9.12
N ILE A 477 -9.75 14.87 -9.49
CA ILE A 477 -10.06 15.91 -8.50
C ILE A 477 -11.37 15.63 -7.77
N TYR A 478 -12.40 15.08 -8.48
CA TYR A 478 -13.59 14.64 -7.78
C TYR A 478 -13.31 13.53 -6.77
N LEU A 479 -12.45 12.58 -7.13
CA LEU A 479 -12.05 11.52 -6.19
C LEU A 479 -11.30 12.07 -4.99
N TRP A 480 -10.51 13.12 -5.17
CA TRP A 480 -9.75 13.77 -4.10
C TRP A 480 -10.63 14.54 -3.12
N CYS A 481 -11.62 15.31 -3.57
CA CYS A 481 -12.36 16.27 -2.74
C CYS A 481 -13.88 16.30 -2.93
N GLY A 482 -14.44 15.44 -3.77
CA GLY A 482 -15.89 15.34 -4.00
C GLY A 482 -16.63 14.79 -2.80
N THR A 483 -17.77 15.39 -2.47
CA THR A 483 -18.53 15.06 -1.25
C THR A 483 -18.99 13.60 -1.15
N ASP A 484 -19.33 13.01 -2.31
CA ASP A 484 -19.80 11.62 -2.38
C ASP A 484 -18.72 10.66 -2.94
N SER A 485 -17.46 11.13 -2.97
CA SER A 485 -16.33 10.30 -3.40
C SER A 485 -16.08 9.17 -2.40
N PRO A 486 -15.93 7.92 -2.88
CA PRO A 486 -15.59 6.80 -1.99
C PRO A 486 -14.21 6.92 -1.35
N LEU A 487 -13.38 7.89 -1.78
CA LEU A 487 -12.06 8.15 -1.23
C LEU A 487 -12.02 9.39 -0.32
N PHE A 488 -13.08 10.19 -0.26
CA PHE A 488 -13.15 11.38 0.57
C PHE A 488 -14.32 11.36 1.54
N ASP A 489 -15.54 11.25 1.04
CA ASP A 489 -16.79 11.09 1.80
C ASP A 489 -16.91 12.04 2.99
N LYS A 490 -16.77 13.35 2.72
CA LYS A 490 -16.95 14.45 3.69
C LYS A 490 -17.69 15.58 3.02
N SER A 491 -18.32 16.44 3.82
CA SER A 491 -19.15 17.55 3.35
C SER A 491 -18.40 18.57 2.48
N LYS A 492 -17.13 18.78 2.74
CA LYS A 492 -16.25 19.69 1.99
C LYS A 492 -14.78 19.42 2.34
N MET A 493 -13.87 19.83 1.46
CA MET A 493 -12.45 19.96 1.79
C MET A 493 -12.16 21.41 2.21
N ALA A 494 -11.89 21.63 3.50
CA ALA A 494 -11.74 22.96 4.10
C ALA A 494 -10.33 23.55 3.96
N THR A 495 -9.63 23.25 2.87
CA THR A 495 -8.25 23.73 2.68
C THR A 495 -8.17 25.26 2.55
N PHE A 496 -9.09 25.87 1.79
CA PHE A 496 -9.16 27.31 1.65
C PHE A 496 -9.46 28.01 2.98
N GLU A 497 -10.45 27.49 3.71
CA GLU A 497 -10.85 28.04 4.99
C GLU A 497 -9.71 28.01 6.00
N ARG A 498 -8.92 26.93 6.03
CA ARG A 498 -7.75 26.80 6.91
C ARG A 498 -6.63 27.81 6.62
N TYR A 499 -6.49 28.26 5.38
CA TYR A 499 -5.49 29.25 5.01
C TYR A 499 -5.96 30.69 5.16
N PHE A 500 -7.23 30.95 4.86
CA PHE A 500 -7.69 32.34 4.69
C PHE A 500 -8.73 32.80 5.70
N ILE A 501 -9.24 31.93 6.58
CA ILE A 501 -10.28 32.29 7.55
C ILE A 501 -9.85 31.87 8.95
N ALA A 502 -9.80 32.83 9.89
CA ALA A 502 -9.38 32.55 11.27
C ALA A 502 -10.43 31.77 12.09
N ASP A 503 -11.72 31.87 11.73
CA ASP A 503 -12.81 31.18 12.44
C ASP A 503 -12.72 29.66 12.20
N LYS A 504 -12.25 28.94 13.22
CA LYS A 504 -12.08 27.47 13.18
C LYS A 504 -13.40 26.70 12.96
N ALA A 505 -14.56 27.32 13.16
CA ALA A 505 -15.83 26.67 12.85
C ALA A 505 -15.95 26.36 11.35
N THR A 506 -15.37 27.18 10.47
CA THR A 506 -15.35 26.98 9.02
C THR A 506 -14.44 25.83 8.61
N HIS A 507 -13.47 25.45 9.46
CA HIS A 507 -12.51 24.37 9.19
C HIS A 507 -13.09 22.96 9.38
N LYS A 508 -14.31 22.85 9.92
CA LYS A 508 -14.94 21.55 10.13
C LYS A 508 -15.33 20.90 8.80
N GLU A 509 -14.91 19.65 8.65
CA GLU A 509 -15.32 18.74 7.60
C GLU A 509 -16.23 17.68 8.22
N GLN A 510 -17.54 17.73 7.92
CA GLN A 510 -18.47 16.72 8.42
C GLN A 510 -18.21 15.40 7.69
N LYS A 511 -18.05 14.32 8.46
CA LYS A 511 -17.86 12.97 7.92
C LYS A 511 -19.12 12.49 7.22
N GLY A 512 -18.97 11.73 6.15
CA GLY A 512 -20.06 11.05 5.48
C GLY A 512 -20.69 9.95 6.33
N ASN A 513 -21.85 9.48 5.91
CA ASN A 513 -22.66 8.56 6.69
C ASN A 513 -21.98 7.21 6.92
N TYR A 514 -21.10 6.74 6.01
CA TYR A 514 -20.30 5.55 6.27
C TYR A 514 -19.52 5.66 7.59
N PHE A 515 -18.80 6.75 7.81
CA PHE A 515 -18.00 6.94 9.02
C PHE A 515 -18.84 7.08 10.30
N LEU A 516 -20.10 7.49 10.18
CA LEU A 516 -21.02 7.62 11.30
C LEU A 516 -21.70 6.29 11.65
N LEU A 517 -21.93 5.43 10.64
CA LEU A 517 -22.72 4.20 10.78
C LEU A 517 -21.86 2.94 10.81
N ARG A 518 -20.56 3.02 10.51
CA ARG A 518 -19.67 1.87 10.34
C ARG A 518 -19.48 0.99 11.58
N ASP A 519 -19.87 1.49 12.77
CA ASP A 519 -19.78 0.73 14.02
C ASP A 519 -20.99 -0.20 14.23
N ASP A 520 -22.05 -0.10 13.40
CA ASP A 520 -23.22 -0.97 13.42
C ASP A 520 -22.94 -2.27 12.63
N GLU A 521 -23.14 -3.41 13.31
CA GLU A 521 -22.94 -4.74 12.74
C GLU A 521 -23.85 -5.01 11.53
N ASN A 522 -25.12 -4.53 11.57
CA ASN A 522 -26.06 -4.73 10.48
C ASN A 522 -25.65 -3.95 9.22
N ILE A 523 -25.06 -2.76 9.39
CA ILE A 523 -24.52 -1.98 8.27
C ILE A 523 -23.30 -2.67 7.68
N ALA A 524 -22.41 -3.21 8.52
CA ALA A 524 -21.27 -3.99 8.03
C ALA A 524 -21.71 -5.22 7.22
N ASP A 525 -22.69 -5.98 7.74
CA ASP A 525 -23.26 -7.13 7.02
C ASP A 525 -23.95 -6.72 5.72
N TYR A 526 -24.73 -5.64 5.73
CA TYR A 526 -25.37 -5.12 4.51
C TYR A 526 -24.36 -4.74 3.43
N ILE A 527 -23.24 -4.11 3.80
CA ILE A 527 -22.15 -3.78 2.85
C ILE A 527 -21.53 -5.07 2.32
N LEU A 528 -21.20 -6.04 3.19
CA LEU A 528 -20.63 -7.32 2.79
C LEU A 528 -21.53 -8.08 1.83
N ASP A 529 -22.85 -8.11 2.07
CA ASP A 529 -23.84 -8.70 1.18
C ASP A 529 -23.91 -7.98 -0.18
N ALA A 530 -23.85 -6.66 -0.20
CA ALA A 530 -23.85 -5.87 -1.42
C ALA A 530 -22.61 -6.09 -2.30
N PHE A 531 -21.49 -6.54 -1.68
CA PHE A 531 -20.26 -6.92 -2.39
C PHE A 531 -20.18 -8.42 -2.71
N ASP A 532 -21.22 -9.21 -2.37
CA ASP A 532 -21.31 -10.65 -2.57
C ASP A 532 -20.27 -11.46 -1.77
N VAL A 533 -19.87 -10.95 -0.60
CA VAL A 533 -19.00 -11.65 0.34
C VAL A 533 -19.85 -12.59 1.21
N LYS A 534 -19.67 -13.90 1.09
CA LYS A 534 -20.60 -14.91 1.64
C LYS A 534 -20.05 -15.79 2.76
N GLY A 535 -18.79 -15.66 3.12
CA GLY A 535 -18.18 -16.45 4.19
C GLY A 535 -18.85 -16.23 5.56
N GLU A 536 -18.79 -17.23 6.43
CA GLU A 536 -19.27 -17.07 7.82
C GLU A 536 -18.40 -16.08 8.61
N ASN A 537 -17.08 -16.12 8.40
CA ASN A 537 -16.10 -15.25 9.03
C ASN A 537 -15.65 -14.17 8.04
N ARG A 538 -16.58 -13.30 7.64
CA ARG A 538 -16.36 -12.24 6.67
C ARG A 538 -16.13 -10.91 7.35
N HIS A 539 -15.19 -10.12 6.85
CA HIS A 539 -14.82 -8.85 7.43
C HIS A 539 -14.69 -7.74 6.40
N ILE A 540 -14.77 -6.51 6.88
CA ILE A 540 -14.33 -5.30 6.18
C ILE A 540 -13.00 -4.89 6.79
N ILE A 541 -12.00 -4.58 5.94
CA ILE A 541 -10.71 -4.06 6.37
C ILE A 541 -10.46 -2.77 5.60
N ASN A 542 -10.26 -1.65 6.31
CA ASN A 542 -9.99 -0.35 5.68
C ASN A 542 -9.00 0.52 6.49
N GLY A 543 -8.63 1.69 5.93
CA GLY A 543 -7.72 2.68 6.50
C GLY A 543 -8.33 4.09 6.54
N HIS A 544 -7.55 5.09 6.07
CA HIS A 544 -7.92 6.48 5.80
C HIS A 544 -8.19 7.38 7.01
N VAL A 545 -8.87 6.91 8.04
CA VAL A 545 -9.16 7.70 9.23
C VAL A 545 -8.38 7.13 10.40
N PRO A 546 -7.35 7.85 10.87
CA PRO A 546 -6.52 7.37 11.97
C PRO A 546 -7.32 7.01 13.22
N VAL A 547 -6.98 5.88 13.82
CA VAL A 547 -7.55 5.43 15.09
C VAL A 547 -6.84 6.17 16.23
N HIS A 548 -7.59 6.94 17.00
CA HIS A 548 -7.06 7.69 18.14
C HIS A 548 -6.95 6.80 19.40
N VAL A 549 -5.94 5.94 19.42
CA VAL A 549 -5.70 5.00 20.54
C VAL A 549 -5.49 5.75 21.86
N ALA A 550 -4.82 6.90 21.82
CA ALA A 550 -4.65 7.77 22.99
C ALA A 550 -5.96 8.20 23.63
N ASN A 551 -7.05 8.26 22.86
CA ASN A 551 -8.40 8.60 23.31
C ASN A 551 -9.25 7.35 23.61
N GLY A 552 -8.67 6.15 23.56
CA GLY A 552 -9.36 4.89 23.82
C GLY A 552 -10.20 4.37 22.64
N GLU A 553 -9.98 4.88 21.41
CA GLU A 553 -10.68 4.37 20.24
C GLU A 553 -10.19 2.96 19.89
N ASN A 554 -11.12 2.04 19.64
CA ASN A 554 -10.81 0.66 19.25
C ASN A 554 -10.78 0.54 17.72
N PRO A 555 -9.70 -0.02 17.13
CA PRO A 555 -9.63 -0.32 15.70
C PRO A 555 -10.61 -1.41 15.25
N ILE A 556 -11.06 -2.27 16.16
CA ILE A 556 -12.02 -3.33 15.89
C ILE A 556 -13.43 -2.80 16.17
N LYS A 557 -14.27 -2.75 15.14
CA LYS A 557 -15.60 -2.15 15.14
C LYS A 557 -16.66 -3.16 14.68
N ALA A 558 -17.94 -2.79 14.77
CA ALA A 558 -19.07 -3.62 14.32
C ALA A 558 -18.97 -5.06 14.83
N SER A 559 -18.78 -5.24 16.15
CA SER A 559 -18.66 -6.56 16.80
C SER A 559 -17.56 -7.46 16.21
N GLY A 560 -16.50 -6.87 15.62
CA GLY A 560 -15.40 -7.59 14.97
C GLY A 560 -15.48 -7.66 13.46
N LYS A 561 -16.59 -7.26 12.84
CA LYS A 561 -16.78 -7.33 11.38
C LYS A 561 -16.05 -6.25 10.60
N LEU A 562 -15.64 -5.15 11.25
CA LEU A 562 -14.85 -4.08 10.65
C LEU A 562 -13.53 -3.89 11.40
N MET A 563 -12.44 -3.88 10.67
CA MET A 563 -11.09 -3.61 11.17
C MET A 563 -10.54 -2.36 10.48
N VAL A 564 -10.35 -1.27 11.26
CA VAL A 564 -9.74 -0.03 10.78
C VAL A 564 -8.26 -0.07 11.15
N ILE A 565 -7.39 -0.18 10.14
CA ILE A 565 -5.95 -0.41 10.38
C ILE A 565 -5.07 0.82 10.12
N ASP A 566 -5.67 2.02 10.00
CA ASP A 566 -4.91 3.27 10.01
C ASP A 566 -4.47 3.59 11.45
N GLY A 567 -3.21 3.32 11.73
CA GLY A 567 -2.57 3.62 13.02
C GLY A 567 -1.68 4.86 12.97
N GLY A 568 -1.65 5.59 11.85
CA GLY A 568 -0.83 6.77 11.68
C GLY A 568 0.67 6.45 11.56
N PHE A 569 1.09 5.73 10.52
CA PHE A 569 2.52 5.53 10.22
C PHE A 569 3.27 6.86 10.10
N SER A 570 2.60 7.90 9.56
CA SER A 570 3.19 9.23 9.44
C SER A 570 3.53 9.81 10.81
N GLN A 571 4.78 10.27 10.96
CA GLN A 571 5.29 10.94 12.16
C GLN A 571 4.42 12.14 12.57
N ALA A 572 3.75 12.79 11.61
CA ALA A 572 2.84 13.89 11.87
C ALA A 572 1.67 13.53 12.79
N TYR A 573 1.26 12.26 12.79
CA TYR A 573 0.12 11.77 13.57
C TYR A 573 0.47 11.10 14.90
N HIS A 574 1.74 10.73 15.14
CA HIS A 574 2.12 9.98 16.35
C HIS A 574 1.67 10.63 17.66
N LYS A 575 1.58 11.98 17.71
CA LYS A 575 1.08 12.71 18.89
C LYS A 575 -0.42 12.55 19.09
N GLU A 576 -1.16 12.38 18.00
CA GLU A 576 -2.63 12.30 18.01
C GLU A 576 -3.09 10.86 18.20
N THR A 577 -2.46 9.91 17.51
CA THR A 577 -2.80 8.48 17.56
C THR A 577 -2.23 7.78 18.80
N GLY A 578 -1.06 8.22 19.27
CA GLY A 578 -0.33 7.57 20.38
C GLY A 578 0.47 6.32 19.96
N ILE A 579 0.46 5.98 18.67
CA ILE A 579 1.16 4.84 18.08
C ILE A 579 1.77 5.23 16.73
N ALA A 580 2.54 4.30 16.13
CA ALA A 580 3.21 4.50 14.86
C ALA A 580 2.77 3.49 13.78
N GLY A 581 1.52 3.09 13.78
CA GLY A 581 0.93 2.24 12.76
C GLY A 581 0.45 0.88 13.26
N TYR A 582 -0.36 0.24 12.43
CA TYR A 582 -0.82 -1.13 12.61
C TYR A 582 -0.33 -2.03 11.47
N THR A 583 -0.13 -3.30 11.80
CA THR A 583 -0.18 -4.40 10.82
C THR A 583 -1.25 -5.38 11.26
N LEU A 584 -2.21 -5.64 10.40
CA LEU A 584 -3.12 -6.78 10.59
C LEU A 584 -2.48 -8.00 9.94
N VAL A 585 -2.35 -9.08 10.71
CA VAL A 585 -1.74 -10.34 10.26
C VAL A 585 -2.80 -11.41 10.22
N TYR A 586 -3.06 -11.99 9.05
CA TYR A 586 -3.99 -13.09 8.85
C TYR A 586 -3.22 -14.38 8.56
N HIS A 587 -3.24 -15.29 9.49
CA HIS A 587 -2.55 -16.58 9.38
C HIS A 587 -3.52 -17.76 9.53
N SER A 588 -3.00 -18.99 9.47
CA SER A 588 -3.84 -20.21 9.52
C SER A 588 -4.65 -20.43 10.81
N ARG A 589 -4.53 -19.53 11.80
CA ARG A 589 -5.25 -19.59 13.07
C ARG A 589 -6.18 -18.39 13.29
N GLY A 590 -6.27 -17.45 12.34
CA GLY A 590 -7.12 -16.27 12.43
C GLY A 590 -6.33 -14.95 12.35
N PHE A 591 -6.90 -13.89 12.91
CA PHE A 591 -6.38 -12.53 12.83
C PHE A 591 -5.65 -12.09 14.09
N GLN A 592 -4.53 -11.40 13.89
CA GLN A 592 -3.78 -10.69 14.92
C GLN A 592 -3.52 -9.25 14.49
N LEU A 593 -3.83 -8.30 15.35
CA LEU A 593 -3.49 -6.89 15.13
C LEU A 593 -2.20 -6.59 15.88
N VAL A 594 -1.19 -6.16 15.13
CA VAL A 594 0.12 -5.76 15.65
C VAL A 594 0.18 -4.24 15.65
N GLN A 595 0.24 -3.65 16.82
CA GLN A 595 0.41 -2.22 17.04
C GLN A 595 1.89 -1.89 17.19
N HIS A 596 2.39 -0.94 16.41
CA HIS A 596 3.78 -0.53 16.41
C HIS A 596 4.01 0.74 17.22
N GLU A 597 5.10 0.78 18.00
CA GLU A 597 5.66 2.02 18.55
C GLU A 597 6.53 2.72 17.49
N PRO A 598 6.85 4.02 17.66
CA PRO A 598 7.72 4.74 16.74
C PRO A 598 9.05 4.04 16.52
N PHE A 599 9.42 3.87 15.25
CA PHE A 599 10.72 3.34 14.85
C PHE A 599 11.80 4.41 14.99
N THR A 600 12.93 4.08 15.60
CA THR A 600 14.02 5.02 15.80
C THR A 600 14.73 5.31 14.48
N SER A 601 15.41 4.31 13.93
CA SER A 601 16.06 4.36 12.61
C SER A 601 16.59 2.97 12.20
N ALA A 602 16.81 2.79 10.91
CA ALA A 602 17.50 1.61 10.39
C ALA A 602 18.94 1.52 10.93
N ALA A 603 19.62 2.65 11.09
CA ALA A 603 20.97 2.70 11.65
C ALA A 603 21.04 2.17 13.10
N ASP A 604 20.10 2.55 13.97
CA ASP A 604 20.02 2.01 15.33
C ASP A 604 19.72 0.50 15.34
N ALA A 605 18.83 0.05 14.46
CA ALA A 605 18.50 -1.38 14.33
C ALA A 605 19.72 -2.21 13.91
N ILE A 606 20.55 -1.70 13.01
CA ILE A 606 21.78 -2.35 12.55
C ILE A 606 22.87 -2.33 13.63
N GLN A 607 23.12 -1.15 14.24
CA GLN A 607 24.23 -0.97 15.17
C GLN A 607 23.97 -1.59 16.54
N ARG A 608 22.76 -1.42 17.09
CA ARG A 608 22.40 -1.77 18.47
C ARG A 608 21.46 -2.97 18.57
N GLY A 609 21.05 -3.56 17.44
CA GLY A 609 20.04 -4.63 17.43
C GLY A 609 18.69 -4.18 17.98
N THR A 610 18.35 -2.88 17.85
CA THR A 610 17.04 -2.38 18.25
C THR A 610 15.97 -2.86 17.27
N ASP A 611 14.73 -3.02 17.76
CA ASP A 611 13.59 -3.43 16.93
C ASP A 611 12.40 -2.55 17.27
N ILE A 612 11.43 -2.44 16.38
CA ILE A 612 10.16 -1.80 16.69
C ILE A 612 9.53 -2.59 17.85
N LYS A 613 9.22 -1.88 18.91
CA LYS A 613 8.38 -2.46 19.96
C LYS A 613 6.97 -2.57 19.43
N SER A 614 6.39 -3.74 19.58
CA SER A 614 5.06 -4.02 19.08
C SER A 614 4.25 -4.79 20.12
N THR A 615 2.98 -4.42 20.21
CA THR A 615 1.99 -5.15 21.02
C THR A 615 1.07 -5.91 20.08
N THR A 616 0.83 -7.18 20.37
CA THR A 616 -0.05 -8.03 19.54
C THR A 616 -1.35 -8.31 20.28
N GLN A 617 -2.47 -8.01 19.63
CA GLN A 617 -3.80 -8.35 20.06
C GLN A 617 -4.37 -9.44 19.15
N ILE A 618 -4.93 -10.51 19.75
CA ILE A 618 -5.69 -11.51 19.00
C ILE A 618 -7.06 -10.89 18.71
N VAL A 619 -7.41 -10.75 17.44
CA VAL A 619 -8.71 -10.21 17.00
C VAL A 619 -9.70 -11.35 16.88
N GLU A 620 -9.30 -12.40 16.19
CA GLU A 620 -10.09 -13.62 15.99
C GLU A 620 -9.20 -14.84 16.01
N MET A 621 -9.67 -15.93 16.59
CA MET A 621 -8.99 -17.21 16.60
C MET A 621 -9.92 -18.31 16.08
N SER A 622 -9.55 -18.92 14.97
CA SER A 622 -10.26 -20.06 14.42
C SER A 622 -10.06 -21.31 15.30
N SER A 623 -11.13 -22.03 15.56
CA SER A 623 -11.11 -23.32 16.27
C SER A 623 -10.33 -24.39 15.49
N HIS A 624 -10.33 -24.31 14.16
CA HIS A 624 -9.62 -25.21 13.25
C HIS A 624 -8.51 -24.46 12.53
N ARG A 625 -7.42 -25.15 12.24
CA ARG A 625 -6.33 -24.58 11.45
C ARG A 625 -6.80 -24.46 10.00
N MET A 626 -6.84 -23.24 9.47
CA MET A 626 -7.18 -22.99 8.08
C MET A 626 -6.13 -23.59 7.14
N LEU A 627 -6.59 -24.26 6.10
CA LEU A 627 -5.77 -24.83 5.04
C LEU A 627 -5.81 -23.96 3.78
N VAL A 628 -4.93 -24.23 2.83
CA VAL A 628 -5.01 -23.62 1.50
C VAL A 628 -6.38 -23.91 0.86
N ALA A 629 -6.95 -25.10 1.11
CA ALA A 629 -8.28 -25.47 0.62
C ALA A 629 -9.41 -24.50 1.00
N ASP A 630 -9.24 -23.75 2.09
CA ASP A 630 -10.24 -22.83 2.64
C ASP A 630 -10.05 -21.39 2.14
N THR A 631 -9.15 -21.17 1.18
CA THR A 631 -8.80 -19.85 0.65
C THR A 631 -9.25 -19.68 -0.81
N ASP A 632 -9.21 -18.42 -1.30
CA ASP A 632 -9.42 -18.11 -2.73
C ASP A 632 -8.46 -18.92 -3.61
N LYS A 633 -7.19 -19.03 -3.18
CA LYS A 633 -6.20 -19.86 -3.87
C LYS A 633 -6.60 -21.34 -3.89
N GLY A 634 -7.18 -21.83 -2.81
CA GLY A 634 -7.72 -23.18 -2.76
C GLY A 634 -8.87 -23.38 -3.73
N THR A 635 -9.72 -22.39 -3.90
CA THR A 635 -10.82 -22.43 -4.89
C THR A 635 -10.27 -22.47 -6.32
N GLU A 636 -9.24 -21.69 -6.64
CA GLU A 636 -8.56 -21.77 -7.94
C GLU A 636 -7.96 -23.16 -8.19
N LEU A 637 -7.25 -23.73 -7.18
CA LEU A 637 -6.64 -25.06 -7.31
C LEU A 637 -7.70 -26.17 -7.47
N LYS A 638 -8.83 -26.07 -6.77
CA LYS A 638 -9.95 -27.02 -6.95
C LYS A 638 -10.54 -26.95 -8.36
N ASN A 639 -10.62 -25.76 -8.95
CA ASN A 639 -11.06 -25.61 -10.35
C ASN A 639 -10.03 -26.20 -11.32
N GLN A 640 -8.73 -25.96 -11.11
CA GLN A 640 -7.67 -26.57 -11.92
C GLN A 640 -7.69 -28.11 -11.83
N ILE A 641 -7.90 -28.66 -10.65
CA ILE A 641 -8.05 -30.12 -10.46
C ILE A 641 -9.23 -30.65 -11.28
N LYS A 642 -10.37 -29.95 -11.25
CA LYS A 642 -11.54 -30.31 -12.01
C LYS A 642 -11.26 -30.31 -13.52
N ASP A 643 -10.60 -29.27 -14.03
CA ASP A 643 -10.22 -29.17 -15.44
C ASP A 643 -9.28 -30.33 -15.85
N LEU A 644 -8.32 -30.68 -14.99
CA LEU A 644 -7.42 -31.80 -15.22
C LEU A 644 -8.14 -33.19 -15.13
N GLU A 645 -9.13 -33.35 -14.25
CA GLU A 645 -9.98 -34.53 -14.20
C GLU A 645 -10.79 -34.69 -15.49
N GLU A 646 -11.31 -33.58 -16.05
CA GLU A 646 -12.00 -33.57 -17.34
C GLU A 646 -11.04 -33.93 -18.50
N LEU A 647 -9.81 -33.45 -18.48
CA LEU A 647 -8.76 -33.82 -19.44
C LEU A 647 -8.41 -35.33 -19.33
N LEU A 648 -8.24 -35.87 -18.10
CA LEU A 648 -8.01 -37.30 -17.89
C LEU A 648 -9.15 -38.14 -18.42
N TYR A 649 -10.40 -37.70 -18.23
CA TYR A 649 -11.55 -38.36 -18.79
C TYR A 649 -11.48 -38.40 -20.31
N ALA A 650 -11.16 -37.27 -20.95
CA ALA A 650 -11.01 -37.17 -22.41
C ALA A 650 -9.92 -38.09 -22.97
N TYR A 651 -8.77 -38.20 -22.32
CA TYR A 651 -7.71 -39.14 -22.68
C TYR A 651 -8.18 -40.59 -22.55
N ARG A 652 -8.75 -40.97 -21.42
CA ARG A 652 -9.19 -42.36 -21.14
C ARG A 652 -10.32 -42.84 -22.06
N HIS A 653 -11.07 -41.92 -22.64
CA HIS A 653 -12.19 -42.27 -23.57
C HIS A 653 -11.84 -42.00 -25.03
N GLY A 654 -10.57 -41.67 -25.33
CA GLY A 654 -10.10 -41.46 -26.71
C GLY A 654 -10.66 -40.21 -27.39
N LEU A 655 -11.20 -39.27 -26.63
CA LEU A 655 -11.69 -37.97 -27.15
C LEU A 655 -10.54 -37.01 -27.51
N ILE A 656 -9.42 -37.14 -26.81
CA ILE A 656 -8.13 -36.48 -27.08
C ILE A 656 -7.04 -37.56 -27.02
N SER A 657 -6.11 -37.53 -27.98
CA SER A 657 -5.00 -38.46 -27.99
C SER A 657 -3.85 -37.92 -27.13
N GLU A 658 -3.19 -38.81 -26.36
CA GLU A 658 -1.93 -38.44 -25.68
C GLU A 658 -0.86 -38.09 -26.71
N LYS A 659 0.01 -37.15 -26.35
CA LYS A 659 1.15 -36.70 -27.16
C LYS A 659 2.41 -37.36 -26.64
N GLU A 660 3.31 -37.76 -27.54
CA GLU A 660 4.64 -38.20 -27.12
C GLU A 660 5.37 -37.09 -26.37
N ARG A 661 5.97 -37.39 -25.21
CA ARG A 661 6.86 -36.49 -24.51
C ARG A 661 8.04 -36.12 -25.43
N LYS A 662 8.15 -34.88 -25.87
CA LYS A 662 9.42 -34.39 -26.40
C LYS A 662 10.45 -34.48 -25.27
N LYS A 663 11.45 -35.41 -25.43
CA LYS A 663 12.55 -35.58 -24.48
C LYS A 663 13.39 -34.31 -24.35
#